data_dd8b79aef515b15df554f567c6bec88f
#
_entry.id   dd8b79aef515b15df554f567c6bec88f
#
_cell.length_a   1.000
_cell.length_b   1.000
_cell.length_c   1.000
_cell.angle_alpha   90.00
_cell.angle_beta   90.00
_cell.angle_gamma   90.00
#
_symmetry.space_group_name_H-M   'P 1'
#
loop_
_entity.id
_entity.type
_entity.pdbx_description
1 polymer ?
#
loop_
_entity_poly.entity_id
_entity_poly.type
_entity_poly.pdbx_seq_one_letter_code
_entity_poly.pdbx_strand_id
1 'polypeptide(L)'
;MTGITDFDALRRAMAENSEEPEGPARNARAEQLLAEAEKLDIPLAVIEALGHQLKVYNYSSEKDKMFVPFARLLRMWDERPEDFDEYEIHSLHWVFKWMSSGMLGQPHIPLASIEKWLAEMEHRYRLAGHSERAVRSAEFSVASHVGDLARADRAYTAWLAADRDTMADCHACELHSQGAWQVERGRDAEALDLWGPVLEGEFTCAHEPHTVLASSLAPLLRLGRADEARAHHLRGFRLVRPMESMRGAYADHVEFCALSGNEARGLELLAERPAYFTDSGNPRSGLEFLSVVTLLMDRLTELGLGDQRVPGPAGRPWTARELAAHARVEALALAARFDERNGTTRVGDRARARMDQRPLVERLPLGVRSAGRPTTAPVTEPTPGPAPEKDLSALLAEARRLSDTLQPHAVEAWLAVARAAEGVELAALDRAEIADHQAMDRGPEGIALFERAAELYAEAGDPGEAWAARARGAYVRALTGEVDEALAAIAEPYDGVLALYAEGATGVRQAAGVLMSRARVLMRGVHEDPSGDSPDGEVLAAAEAAVREVLALVDGHTGDDVRLAARGAEGQAMLAELALRGGDAETAVRLFAKASTAFVGAGLPWFAVEYEARLAGLAHQLGDIAETERALRAALEHGGPYLEAPGRAQLHLQLAEVLGGRGRAQEAAEHALEAAHWSDEAGEGPTLGAWARHQLGGFLLRQGRWAEAAEVLESALPDLSAETHGDGAVVQTKWWLGDCLSELGEHRAAAERRLQAAEIARHWPEQHDHATLAHLAAESLGHAGLHTEADQAYTRAGDLWRSLGNVHGLVRSLRARAWLALRADLADLGLDGARELMSAAIEECEAALLVTDDEETRQRLTGELGHTHRQFGELLARSVAEEAEDTAIQGAFEDALTQTAEAVAVFAALGEGAVHTRTAAELAAGWLEADLSRPADAAARARGVLKAYEGADDGDETVRARRAEAEQLLQLMEEQTDK
;
A
#
# COMPACT_ATOMS: atom_id res chain seq x y z
N MET A 1 10.31 -9.41 40.73
CA MET A 1 11.60 -9.31 40.06
C MET A 1 12.56 -10.22 40.82
N THR A 2 12.86 -11.40 40.27
CA THR A 2 13.92 -12.28 40.81
C THR A 2 15.24 -11.56 40.62
N GLY A 3 16.00 -11.33 41.72
CA GLY A 3 17.27 -10.63 41.64
C GLY A 3 18.27 -11.40 40.77
N ILE A 4 19.14 -10.69 40.07
CA ILE A 4 20.24 -11.27 39.28
C ILE A 4 21.23 -11.87 40.29
N THR A 5 21.36 -13.18 40.29
CA THR A 5 22.11 -13.94 41.30
C THR A 5 23.51 -14.33 40.83
N ASP A 6 23.71 -14.39 39.50
CA ASP A 6 24.94 -14.86 38.89
C ASP A 6 25.12 -14.24 37.49
N PHE A 7 26.25 -14.53 36.85
CA PHE A 7 26.61 -13.95 35.56
C PHE A 7 25.72 -14.47 34.40
N ASP A 8 25.28 -15.71 34.42
CA ASP A 8 24.40 -16.27 33.39
C ASP A 8 23.00 -15.66 33.47
N ALA A 9 22.50 -15.38 34.68
CA ALA A 9 21.25 -14.65 34.87
C ALA A 9 21.35 -13.20 34.34
N LEU A 10 22.53 -12.55 34.50
CA LEU A 10 22.78 -11.22 33.93
C LEU A 10 22.75 -11.26 32.38
N ARG A 11 23.44 -12.24 31.78
CA ARG A 11 23.45 -12.42 30.31
C ARG A 11 22.04 -12.61 29.74
N ARG A 12 21.23 -13.47 30.37
CA ARG A 12 19.83 -13.66 29.99
C ARG A 12 19.02 -12.35 30.06
N ALA A 13 19.18 -11.60 31.18
CA ALA A 13 18.47 -10.32 31.34
C ALA A 13 18.94 -9.24 30.34
N MET A 14 20.22 -9.23 29.94
CA MET A 14 20.70 -8.36 28.85
C MET A 14 20.14 -8.77 27.46
N ALA A 15 20.04 -10.07 27.22
CA ALA A 15 19.41 -10.59 25.99
C ALA A 15 17.92 -10.19 25.93
N GLU A 16 17.17 -10.41 27.03
CA GLU A 16 15.77 -9.97 27.14
C GLU A 16 15.63 -8.45 26.90
N ASN A 17 16.52 -7.64 27.50
CA ASN A 17 16.49 -6.19 27.28
C ASN A 17 16.84 -5.79 25.81
N SER A 18 17.62 -6.58 25.11
CA SER A 18 17.94 -6.35 23.70
C SER A 18 16.71 -6.54 22.78
N GLU A 19 15.78 -7.41 23.17
CA GLU A 19 14.53 -7.66 22.44
C GLU A 19 13.45 -6.59 22.71
N GLU A 20 13.62 -5.77 23.76
CA GLU A 20 12.68 -4.69 24.05
C GLU A 20 12.73 -3.61 22.97
N PRO A 21 11.57 -2.97 22.64
CA PRO A 21 11.53 -1.84 21.73
C PRO A 21 12.49 -0.72 22.12
N GLU A 22 13.07 -0.05 21.12
CA GLU A 22 13.93 1.13 21.35
C GLU A 22 13.18 2.21 22.14
N GLY A 23 13.85 2.78 23.13
CA GLY A 23 13.29 3.86 23.92
C GLY A 23 13.84 3.98 25.33
N PRO A 24 13.38 4.99 26.10
CA PRO A 24 13.89 5.30 27.44
C PRO A 24 13.74 4.15 28.44
N ALA A 25 12.72 3.30 28.29
CA ALA A 25 12.51 2.14 29.19
C ALA A 25 13.63 1.11 29.01
N ARG A 26 13.97 0.76 27.75
CA ARG A 26 15.11 -0.13 27.44
C ARG A 26 16.43 0.43 27.96
N ASN A 27 16.64 1.74 27.78
CA ASN A 27 17.85 2.43 28.26
C ASN A 27 17.96 2.37 29.79
N ALA A 28 16.89 2.70 30.50
CA ALA A 28 16.86 2.64 31.97
C ALA A 28 17.08 1.19 32.51
N ARG A 29 16.59 0.18 31.78
CA ARG A 29 16.85 -1.22 32.12
C ARG A 29 18.33 -1.58 31.96
N ALA A 30 18.98 -1.14 30.88
CA ALA A 30 20.41 -1.33 30.65
C ALA A 30 21.25 -0.67 31.76
N GLU A 31 20.87 0.53 32.27
CA GLU A 31 21.50 1.19 33.41
C GLU A 31 21.38 0.34 34.68
N GLN A 32 20.20 -0.25 34.94
CA GLN A 32 20.01 -1.15 36.09
C GLN A 32 20.85 -2.43 35.96
N LEU A 33 20.95 -3.02 34.78
CA LEU A 33 21.73 -4.22 34.51
C LEU A 33 23.23 -3.98 34.79
N LEU A 34 23.76 -2.81 34.40
CA LEU A 34 25.14 -2.43 34.78
C LEU A 34 25.30 -2.34 36.29
N ALA A 35 24.37 -1.74 37.01
CA ALA A 35 24.42 -1.66 38.47
C ALA A 35 24.34 -3.04 39.15
N GLU A 36 23.66 -4.02 38.56
CA GLU A 36 23.66 -5.41 39.04
C GLU A 36 24.98 -6.11 38.69
N ALA A 37 25.54 -5.90 37.49
CA ALA A 37 26.85 -6.43 37.10
C ALA A 37 27.96 -6.01 38.05
N GLU A 38 27.96 -4.75 38.51
CA GLU A 38 28.93 -4.22 39.46
C GLU A 38 28.89 -4.92 40.84
N LYS A 39 27.74 -5.52 41.21
CA LYS A 39 27.60 -6.26 42.48
C LYS A 39 28.18 -7.67 42.42
N LEU A 40 28.35 -8.22 41.23
CA LEU A 40 28.87 -9.57 41.04
C LEU A 40 30.38 -9.67 41.29
N ASP A 41 31.10 -8.55 41.30
CA ASP A 41 32.56 -8.47 41.44
C ASP A 41 33.31 -9.32 40.37
N ILE A 42 32.76 -9.41 39.20
CA ILE A 42 33.31 -10.11 38.03
C ILE A 42 33.63 -9.05 36.96
N PRO A 43 34.91 -8.81 36.60
CA PRO A 43 35.28 -7.78 35.64
C PRO A 43 34.60 -7.96 34.27
N LEU A 44 34.55 -9.17 33.75
CA LEU A 44 33.90 -9.49 32.47
C LEU A 44 32.41 -9.17 32.48
N ALA A 45 31.69 -9.40 33.59
CA ALA A 45 30.30 -9.05 33.73
C ALA A 45 30.05 -7.53 33.57
N VAL A 46 30.96 -6.71 34.14
CA VAL A 46 30.91 -5.25 34.00
C VAL A 46 31.23 -4.82 32.57
N ILE A 47 32.19 -5.47 31.90
CA ILE A 47 32.58 -5.21 30.52
C ILE A 47 31.39 -5.49 29.58
N GLU A 48 30.77 -6.66 29.69
CA GLU A 48 29.60 -7.01 28.89
C GLU A 48 28.42 -6.05 29.14
N ALA A 49 28.14 -5.69 30.38
CA ALA A 49 27.06 -4.76 30.71
C ALA A 49 27.31 -3.33 30.19
N LEU A 50 28.57 -2.86 30.20
CA LEU A 50 28.95 -1.58 29.59
C LEU A 50 28.82 -1.63 28.07
N GLY A 51 29.25 -2.72 27.44
CA GLY A 51 29.07 -2.95 26.01
C GLY A 51 27.57 -2.97 25.59
N HIS A 52 26.76 -3.67 26.38
CA HIS A 52 25.29 -3.69 26.20
C HIS A 52 24.69 -2.28 26.34
N GLN A 53 25.03 -1.55 27.41
CA GLN A 53 24.53 -0.19 27.62
C GLN A 53 24.93 0.76 26.48
N LEU A 54 26.18 0.67 26.01
CA LEU A 54 26.69 1.45 24.89
C LEU A 54 25.87 1.18 23.61
N LYS A 55 25.62 -0.10 23.32
CA LYS A 55 24.81 -0.52 22.17
C LYS A 55 23.38 0.04 22.26
N VAL A 56 22.74 -0.09 23.42
CA VAL A 56 21.39 0.41 23.66
C VAL A 56 21.30 1.92 23.45
N TYR A 57 22.26 2.70 23.93
CA TYR A 57 22.31 4.15 23.72
C TYR A 57 22.58 4.54 22.26
N ASN A 58 23.46 3.81 21.55
CA ASN A 58 23.73 4.09 20.14
C ASN A 58 22.46 3.97 19.27
N TYR A 59 21.54 3.06 19.66
CA TYR A 59 20.27 2.80 19.00
C TYR A 59 19.09 3.36 19.81
N SER A 60 19.19 4.64 20.19
CA SER A 60 18.12 5.36 20.86
C SER A 60 18.21 6.86 20.63
N SER A 61 17.20 7.59 21.09
CA SER A 61 17.21 9.05 21.12
C SER A 61 18.27 9.64 22.05
N GLU A 62 18.75 8.87 23.05
CA GLU A 62 19.77 9.27 24.04
C GLU A 62 21.20 8.92 23.59
N LYS A 63 21.49 9.03 22.32
CA LYS A 63 22.78 8.64 21.72
C LYS A 63 23.99 9.33 22.33
N ASP A 64 23.85 10.56 22.82
CA ASP A 64 24.89 11.31 23.52
C ASP A 64 25.40 10.64 24.81
N LYS A 65 24.59 9.79 25.44
CA LYS A 65 25.00 9.06 26.64
C LYS A 65 26.04 7.95 26.36
N MET A 66 26.20 7.47 25.13
CA MET A 66 27.09 6.35 24.80
C MET A 66 28.57 6.62 25.07
N PHE A 67 28.98 7.89 25.14
CA PHE A 67 30.37 8.25 25.40
C PHE A 67 30.86 7.86 26.80
N VAL A 68 29.96 7.80 27.78
CA VAL A 68 30.33 7.48 29.19
C VAL A 68 30.71 6.00 29.34
N PRO A 69 29.86 5.02 28.95
CA PRO A 69 30.26 3.60 29.01
C PRO A 69 31.46 3.32 28.11
N PHE A 70 31.57 3.96 26.94
CA PHE A 70 32.73 3.82 26.07
C PHE A 70 34.04 4.25 26.76
N ALA A 71 34.07 5.44 27.36
CA ALA A 71 35.26 5.94 28.06
C ALA A 71 35.69 5.04 29.23
N ARG A 72 34.71 4.39 29.87
CA ARG A 72 34.98 3.42 30.96
C ARG A 72 35.55 2.11 30.41
N LEU A 73 34.96 1.56 29.32
CA LEU A 73 35.47 0.37 28.63
C LEU A 73 36.90 0.57 28.13
N LEU A 74 37.16 1.70 27.47
CA LEU A 74 38.47 2.02 26.92
C LEU A 74 39.54 2.11 28.03
N ARG A 75 39.19 2.71 29.20
CA ARG A 75 40.08 2.78 30.36
C ARG A 75 40.33 1.38 30.93
N MET A 76 39.30 0.55 31.11
CA MET A 76 39.46 -0.82 31.59
C MET A 76 40.36 -1.63 30.65
N TRP A 77 40.22 -1.47 29.34
CA TRP A 77 41.10 -2.10 28.35
C TRP A 77 42.56 -1.62 28.46
N ASP A 78 42.78 -0.29 28.62
CA ASP A 78 44.11 0.27 28.71
C ASP A 78 44.84 -0.13 30.03
N GLU A 79 44.09 -0.33 31.12
CA GLU A 79 44.61 -0.69 32.44
C GLU A 79 44.76 -2.20 32.61
N ARG A 80 43.82 -3.01 32.11
CA ARG A 80 43.74 -4.45 32.37
C ARG A 80 43.15 -5.19 31.16
N PRO A 81 43.91 -5.30 30.07
CA PRO A 81 43.41 -5.96 28.84
C PRO A 81 43.12 -7.46 29.04
N GLU A 82 43.75 -8.09 30.07
CA GLU A 82 43.52 -9.49 30.43
C GLU A 82 42.12 -9.79 31.01
N ASP A 83 41.34 -8.77 31.38
CA ASP A 83 39.93 -8.93 31.81
C ASP A 83 38.97 -9.11 30.66
N PHE A 84 39.41 -8.88 29.40
CA PHE A 84 38.62 -9.00 28.18
C PHE A 84 38.87 -10.34 27.50
N ASP A 85 37.80 -11.00 27.08
CA ASP A 85 37.91 -12.16 26.17
C ASP A 85 38.00 -11.71 24.70
N GLU A 86 38.18 -12.68 23.79
CA GLU A 86 38.30 -12.41 22.36
C GLU A 86 37.05 -11.70 21.78
N TYR A 87 35.86 -12.04 22.28
CA TYR A 87 34.62 -11.44 21.83
C TYR A 87 34.52 -9.97 22.25
N GLU A 88 34.86 -9.69 23.50
CA GLU A 88 34.81 -8.32 24.03
C GLU A 88 35.90 -7.42 23.44
N ILE A 89 37.07 -7.98 23.08
CA ILE A 89 38.12 -7.27 22.33
C ILE A 89 37.61 -6.87 20.98
N HIS A 90 36.99 -7.82 20.25
CA HIS A 90 36.39 -7.56 18.95
C HIS A 90 35.27 -6.50 19.05
N SER A 91 34.39 -6.65 20.04
CA SER A 91 33.29 -5.74 20.31
C SER A 91 33.76 -4.32 20.61
N LEU A 92 34.80 -4.17 21.45
CA LEU A 92 35.40 -2.88 21.74
C LEU A 92 36.00 -2.20 20.52
N HIS A 93 36.74 -2.95 19.68
CA HIS A 93 37.27 -2.39 18.43
C HIS A 93 36.14 -2.02 17.43
N TRP A 94 35.10 -2.82 17.40
CA TRP A 94 33.93 -2.54 16.53
C TRP A 94 33.28 -1.20 16.83
N VAL A 95 33.10 -0.85 18.10
CA VAL A 95 32.41 0.38 18.49
C VAL A 95 33.27 1.66 18.31
N PHE A 96 34.55 1.56 17.98
CA PHE A 96 35.42 2.73 17.71
C PHE A 96 34.83 3.62 16.60
N LYS A 97 34.29 3.04 15.54
CA LYS A 97 33.64 3.80 14.45
C LYS A 97 32.36 4.49 14.89
N TRP A 98 31.59 3.90 15.81
CA TRP A 98 30.40 4.56 16.39
C TRP A 98 30.79 5.83 17.16
N MET A 99 31.94 5.84 17.81
CA MET A 99 32.45 7.04 18.45
C MET A 99 32.72 8.15 17.47
N SER A 100 33.33 7.84 16.32
CA SER A 100 33.59 8.82 15.26
C SER A 100 32.30 9.47 14.78
N SER A 101 31.29 8.67 14.46
CA SER A 101 30.00 9.16 13.98
C SER A 101 29.20 9.89 15.05
N GLY A 102 29.25 9.40 16.30
CA GLY A 102 28.61 10.00 17.46
C GLY A 102 29.18 11.38 17.82
N MET A 103 30.50 11.50 17.86
CA MET A 103 31.18 12.80 18.10
C MET A 103 30.85 13.79 16.98
N LEU A 104 30.85 13.34 15.74
CA LEU A 104 30.50 14.16 14.58
C LEU A 104 29.09 14.72 14.68
N GLY A 105 28.15 13.96 15.21
CA GLY A 105 26.75 14.32 15.45
C GLY A 105 26.52 15.34 16.58
N GLN A 106 27.56 15.65 17.39
CA GLN A 106 27.48 16.55 18.55
C GLN A 106 28.20 17.88 18.27
N PRO A 107 27.49 19.01 18.10
CA PRO A 107 28.13 20.29 17.72
C PRO A 107 29.00 20.89 18.84
N HIS A 108 28.86 20.45 20.09
CA HIS A 108 29.68 20.94 21.22
C HIS A 108 31.03 20.22 21.33
N ILE A 109 31.23 19.10 20.62
CA ILE A 109 32.50 18.40 20.60
C ILE A 109 33.41 19.07 19.56
N PRO A 110 34.62 19.60 19.99
CA PRO A 110 35.52 20.29 19.09
C PRO A 110 36.00 19.39 17.96
N LEU A 111 36.16 19.96 16.75
CA LEU A 111 36.68 19.22 15.60
C LEU A 111 38.06 18.62 15.87
N ALA A 112 38.93 19.33 16.61
CA ALA A 112 40.24 18.82 17.02
C ALA A 112 40.15 17.53 17.86
N SER A 113 39.09 17.35 18.67
CA SER A 113 38.86 16.13 19.43
C SER A 113 38.43 14.97 18.51
N ILE A 114 37.64 15.26 17.48
CA ILE A 114 37.23 14.26 16.47
C ILE A 114 38.47 13.81 15.68
N GLU A 115 39.33 14.75 15.24
CA GLU A 115 40.56 14.44 14.50
C GLU A 115 41.54 13.64 15.37
N LYS A 116 41.66 13.99 16.66
CA LYS A 116 42.45 13.22 17.61
C LYS A 116 41.93 11.79 17.75
N TRP A 117 40.60 11.62 17.80
CA TRP A 117 39.99 10.30 17.90
C TRP A 117 40.24 9.47 16.62
N LEU A 118 40.14 10.05 15.43
CA LEU A 118 40.44 9.36 14.18
C LEU A 118 41.92 8.84 14.19
N ALA A 119 42.84 9.67 14.63
CA ALA A 119 44.23 9.26 14.72
C ALA A 119 44.45 8.14 15.78
N GLU A 120 43.74 8.18 16.91
CA GLU A 120 43.75 7.14 17.92
C GLU A 120 43.15 5.84 17.41
N MET A 121 42.01 5.89 16.70
CA MET A 121 41.39 4.75 16.06
C MET A 121 42.33 4.09 15.03
N GLU A 122 42.97 4.90 14.17
CA GLU A 122 43.95 4.39 13.20
C GLU A 122 45.16 3.72 13.91
N HIS A 123 45.66 4.33 14.97
CA HIS A 123 46.76 3.76 15.74
C HIS A 123 46.39 2.39 16.35
N ARG A 124 45.25 2.30 17.04
CA ARG A 124 44.80 1.06 17.69
C ARG A 124 44.48 -0.04 16.69
N TYR A 125 43.85 0.29 15.56
CA TYR A 125 43.57 -0.68 14.50
C TYR A 125 44.88 -1.23 13.87
N ARG A 126 45.85 -0.36 13.66
CA ARG A 126 47.18 -0.79 13.15
C ARG A 126 47.89 -1.73 14.14
N LEU A 127 47.82 -1.45 15.43
CA LEU A 127 48.41 -2.31 16.47
C LEU A 127 47.70 -3.69 16.54
N ALA A 128 46.37 -3.71 16.35
CA ALA A 128 45.59 -4.93 16.33
C ALA A 128 45.65 -5.69 15.00
N GLY A 129 46.29 -5.12 13.98
CA GLY A 129 46.43 -5.75 12.64
C GLY A 129 45.16 -5.66 11.78
N HIS A 130 44.21 -4.76 12.10
CA HIS A 130 43.04 -4.50 11.31
C HIS A 130 43.30 -3.68 10.06
N SER A 131 42.44 -3.85 9.05
CA SER A 131 42.45 -3.05 7.81
C SER A 131 42.20 -1.55 8.12
N GLU A 132 42.74 -0.67 7.27
CA GLU A 132 42.45 0.75 7.36
C GLU A 132 41.03 1.11 6.83
N ARG A 133 40.25 0.16 6.28
CA ARG A 133 38.97 0.41 5.62
C ARG A 133 37.99 1.19 6.49
N ALA A 134 37.79 0.76 7.72
CA ALA A 134 36.87 1.43 8.64
C ALA A 134 37.38 2.83 9.06
N VAL A 135 38.71 3.03 9.15
CA VAL A 135 39.31 4.34 9.42
C VAL A 135 39.07 5.30 8.24
N ARG A 136 39.27 4.84 7.01
CA ARG A 136 39.07 5.65 5.81
C ARG A 136 37.59 6.00 5.60
N SER A 137 36.67 5.09 5.94
CA SER A 137 35.22 5.37 5.95
C SER A 137 34.87 6.46 6.99
N ALA A 138 35.44 6.38 8.21
CA ALA A 138 35.23 7.38 9.22
C ALA A 138 35.85 8.75 8.82
N GLU A 139 37.04 8.76 8.23
CA GLU A 139 37.68 9.97 7.68
C GLU A 139 36.84 10.62 6.58
N PHE A 140 36.30 9.78 5.64
CA PHE A 140 35.39 10.25 4.61
C PHE A 140 34.16 10.93 5.22
N SER A 141 33.52 10.30 6.22
CA SER A 141 32.33 10.84 6.88
C SER A 141 32.60 12.18 7.55
N VAL A 142 33.76 12.35 8.20
CA VAL A 142 34.17 13.62 8.81
C VAL A 142 34.41 14.68 7.74
N ALA A 143 35.18 14.37 6.71
CA ALA A 143 35.53 15.32 5.65
C ALA A 143 34.30 15.79 4.85
N SER A 144 33.37 14.87 4.52
CA SER A 144 32.11 15.19 3.85
C SER A 144 31.22 16.09 4.70
N HIS A 145 31.09 15.79 5.99
CA HIS A 145 30.27 16.59 6.91
C HIS A 145 30.82 18.00 7.11
N VAL A 146 32.14 18.13 7.24
CA VAL A 146 32.82 19.44 7.38
C VAL A 146 32.79 20.23 6.08
N GLY A 147 32.69 19.56 4.93
CA GLY A 147 32.70 20.19 3.61
C GLY A 147 34.06 20.29 2.97
N ASP A 148 35.08 19.58 3.49
CA ASP A 148 36.37 19.41 2.81
C ASP A 148 36.23 18.34 1.71
N LEU A 149 35.64 18.74 0.57
CA LEU A 149 35.34 17.85 -0.54
C LEU A 149 36.60 17.20 -1.13
N ALA A 150 37.73 17.88 -1.12
CA ALA A 150 38.99 17.32 -1.63
C ALA A 150 39.51 16.19 -0.71
N ARG A 151 39.41 16.36 0.60
CA ARG A 151 39.75 15.32 1.55
C ARG A 151 38.72 14.17 1.50
N ALA A 152 37.43 14.50 1.35
CA ALA A 152 36.38 13.49 1.21
C ALA A 152 36.61 12.59 -0.02
N ASP A 153 36.93 13.15 -1.18
CA ASP A 153 37.21 12.37 -2.40
C ASP A 153 38.46 11.47 -2.23
N ARG A 154 39.50 11.95 -1.56
CA ARG A 154 40.69 11.13 -1.27
C ARG A 154 40.36 9.98 -0.29
N ALA A 155 39.68 10.31 0.80
CA ALA A 155 39.28 9.31 1.79
C ALA A 155 38.32 8.28 1.20
N TYR A 156 37.38 8.69 0.35
CA TYR A 156 36.47 7.82 -0.37
C TYR A 156 37.22 6.82 -1.26
N THR A 157 38.18 7.32 -2.04
CA THR A 157 39.01 6.46 -2.91
C THR A 157 39.85 5.47 -2.08
N ALA A 158 40.44 5.94 -0.99
CA ALA A 158 41.23 5.08 -0.09
C ALA A 158 40.36 4.04 0.63
N TRP A 159 39.14 4.42 1.06
CA TRP A 159 38.16 3.50 1.62
C TRP A 159 37.80 2.36 0.67
N LEU A 160 37.47 2.69 -0.60
CA LEU A 160 37.15 1.66 -1.60
C LEU A 160 38.33 0.75 -1.95
N ALA A 161 39.54 1.28 -1.89
CA ALA A 161 40.77 0.53 -2.21
C ALA A 161 41.26 -0.38 -1.05
N ALA A 162 40.85 -0.10 0.20
CA ALA A 162 41.28 -0.89 1.35
C ALA A 162 40.54 -2.23 1.44
N ASP A 163 41.28 -3.27 1.83
CA ASP A 163 40.72 -4.63 1.99
C ASP A 163 39.63 -4.64 3.07
N ARG A 164 38.60 -5.47 2.87
CA ARG A 164 37.57 -5.72 3.88
C ARG A 164 38.08 -6.72 4.91
N ASP A 165 37.83 -6.44 6.18
CA ASP A 165 38.06 -7.34 7.29
C ASP A 165 36.84 -7.35 8.23
N THR A 166 36.95 -7.98 9.39
CA THR A 166 35.89 -8.07 10.40
C THR A 166 35.51 -6.72 11.03
N MET A 167 36.32 -5.67 10.83
CA MET A 167 36.04 -4.30 11.29
C MET A 167 35.33 -3.44 10.24
N ALA A 168 35.21 -3.88 9.01
CA ALA A 168 34.45 -3.18 7.97
C ALA A 168 32.97 -3.09 8.37
N ASP A 169 32.28 -2.03 8.00
CA ASP A 169 30.82 -2.00 8.11
C ASP A 169 30.17 -3.08 7.25
N CYS A 170 28.95 -3.49 7.59
CA CYS A 170 28.24 -4.43 6.72
C CYS A 170 28.13 -3.88 5.30
N HIS A 171 28.09 -4.76 4.33
CA HIS A 171 28.11 -4.36 2.91
C HIS A 171 26.96 -3.40 2.57
N ALA A 172 25.78 -3.66 3.10
CA ALA A 172 24.61 -2.81 2.92
C ALA A 172 24.82 -1.37 3.41
N CYS A 173 25.38 -1.19 4.62
CA CYS A 173 25.67 0.14 5.16
C CYS A 173 26.75 0.89 4.36
N GLU A 174 27.77 0.17 3.85
CA GLU A 174 28.78 0.79 2.98
C GLU A 174 28.15 1.25 1.65
N LEU A 175 27.32 0.42 1.02
CA LEU A 175 26.61 0.80 -0.21
C LEU A 175 25.66 1.98 0.02
N HIS A 176 24.96 2.02 1.18
CA HIS A 176 24.15 3.17 1.55
C HIS A 176 24.99 4.46 1.57
N SER A 177 26.11 4.45 2.28
CA SER A 177 26.98 5.63 2.40
C SER A 177 27.59 6.05 1.06
N GLN A 178 27.94 5.10 0.19
CA GLN A 178 28.46 5.36 -1.16
C GLN A 178 27.41 6.00 -2.04
N GLY A 179 26.19 5.46 -2.06
CA GLY A 179 25.08 6.04 -2.83
C GLY A 179 24.67 7.42 -2.33
N ALA A 180 24.63 7.63 -0.99
CA ALA A 180 24.36 8.94 -0.40
C ALA A 180 25.38 10.01 -0.87
N TRP A 181 26.65 9.63 -1.03
CA TRP A 181 27.67 10.50 -1.64
C TRP A 181 27.36 10.86 -3.09
N GLN A 182 26.82 9.92 -3.89
CA GLN A 182 26.41 10.22 -5.27
C GLN A 182 25.22 11.19 -5.30
N VAL A 183 24.25 11.03 -4.41
CA VAL A 183 23.12 11.97 -4.27
C VAL A 183 23.63 13.39 -3.96
N GLU A 184 24.58 13.53 -3.02
CA GLU A 184 25.20 14.83 -2.71
C GLU A 184 25.91 15.47 -3.91
N ARG A 185 26.35 14.67 -4.86
CA ARG A 185 27.00 15.08 -6.10
C ARG A 185 26.01 15.31 -7.25
N GLY A 186 24.70 15.15 -6.99
CA GLY A 186 23.64 15.26 -8.00
C GLY A 186 23.58 14.09 -8.99
N ARG A 187 24.11 12.93 -8.62
CA ARG A 187 24.17 11.71 -9.44
C ARG A 187 23.18 10.68 -8.94
N ASP A 188 21.89 11.02 -9.03
CA ASP A 188 20.80 10.21 -8.49
C ASP A 188 20.72 8.81 -9.11
N ALA A 189 20.94 8.66 -10.41
CA ALA A 189 20.91 7.36 -11.08
C ALA A 189 22.03 6.43 -10.59
N GLU A 190 23.26 6.96 -10.46
CA GLU A 190 24.41 6.23 -9.93
C GLU A 190 24.19 5.79 -8.47
N ALA A 191 23.49 6.62 -7.68
CA ALA A 191 23.13 6.27 -6.32
C ALA A 191 22.17 5.07 -6.27
N LEU A 192 21.14 5.08 -7.11
CA LEU A 192 20.16 3.98 -7.19
C LEU A 192 20.81 2.68 -7.68
N ASP A 193 21.75 2.76 -8.63
CA ASP A 193 22.50 1.60 -9.10
C ASP A 193 23.34 0.98 -7.96
N LEU A 194 24.00 1.82 -7.14
CA LEU A 194 24.76 1.36 -5.97
C LEU A 194 23.85 0.73 -4.90
N TRP A 195 22.65 1.24 -4.73
CA TRP A 195 21.68 0.75 -3.75
C TRP A 195 20.89 -0.48 -4.23
N GLY A 196 20.94 -0.81 -5.53
CA GLY A 196 20.21 -1.94 -6.11
C GLY A 196 20.30 -3.23 -5.29
N PRO A 197 21.51 -3.76 -4.97
CA PRO A 197 21.64 -4.99 -4.20
C PRO A 197 21.01 -4.95 -2.80
N VAL A 198 20.94 -3.76 -2.18
CA VAL A 198 20.28 -3.56 -0.87
C VAL A 198 18.76 -3.51 -1.04
N LEU A 199 18.27 -2.82 -2.07
CA LEU A 199 16.84 -2.71 -2.38
C LEU A 199 16.23 -4.05 -2.79
N GLU A 200 17.01 -4.90 -3.46
CA GLU A 200 16.67 -6.26 -3.88
C GLU A 200 16.80 -7.30 -2.76
N GLY A 201 17.40 -6.90 -1.61
CA GLY A 201 17.52 -7.76 -0.44
C GLY A 201 18.73 -8.70 -0.46
N GLU A 202 19.67 -8.54 -1.41
CA GLU A 202 20.92 -9.32 -1.45
C GLU A 202 21.78 -9.03 -0.21
N PHE A 203 21.83 -7.75 0.20
CA PHE A 203 22.53 -7.32 1.41
C PHE A 203 21.58 -6.63 2.36
N THR A 204 21.48 -7.16 3.58
CA THR A 204 20.62 -6.63 4.64
C THR A 204 21.35 -6.56 5.97
N CYS A 205 20.84 -5.74 6.88
CA CYS A 205 21.24 -5.70 8.28
C CYS A 205 20.12 -5.10 9.15
N ALA A 206 20.38 -4.84 10.44
CA ALA A 206 19.38 -4.24 11.34
C ALA A 206 18.86 -2.85 10.91
N HIS A 207 19.57 -2.15 10.01
CA HIS A 207 19.25 -0.79 9.55
C HIS A 207 19.01 -0.68 8.05
N GLU A 208 19.34 -1.74 7.29
CA GLU A 208 19.14 -1.80 5.85
C GLU A 208 18.26 -2.99 5.48
N PRO A 209 17.29 -2.77 4.60
CA PRO A 209 17.11 -1.68 3.63
C PRO A 209 16.38 -0.42 4.13
N HIS A 210 16.14 -0.24 5.44
CA HIS A 210 15.34 0.86 6.00
C HIS A 210 15.83 2.24 5.54
N THR A 211 17.13 2.51 5.72
CA THR A 211 17.71 3.82 5.39
C THR A 211 17.90 4.02 3.90
N VAL A 212 18.23 2.98 3.12
CA VAL A 212 18.31 3.06 1.66
C VAL A 212 16.93 3.35 1.04
N LEU A 213 15.87 2.67 1.52
CA LEU A 213 14.52 2.94 1.05
C LEU A 213 14.12 4.41 1.28
N ALA A 214 14.40 4.95 2.47
CA ALA A 214 14.13 6.36 2.79
C ALA A 214 14.98 7.32 1.93
N SER A 215 16.29 7.07 1.82
CA SER A 215 17.22 7.93 1.08
C SER A 215 16.98 7.92 -0.44
N SER A 216 16.34 6.88 -0.99
CA SER A 216 16.00 6.75 -2.40
C SER A 216 14.81 7.59 -2.85
N LEU A 217 13.96 8.06 -1.92
CA LEU A 217 12.68 8.70 -2.24
C LEU A 217 12.83 9.97 -3.08
N ALA A 218 13.63 10.93 -2.64
CA ALA A 218 13.86 12.17 -3.38
C ALA A 218 14.61 11.96 -4.71
N PRO A 219 15.65 11.12 -4.80
CA PRO A 219 16.26 10.72 -6.07
C PRO A 219 15.27 10.14 -7.07
N LEU A 220 14.41 9.22 -6.66
CA LEU A 220 13.38 8.62 -7.52
C LEU A 220 12.39 9.66 -8.04
N LEU A 221 11.92 10.57 -7.18
CA LEU A 221 11.05 11.67 -7.61
C LEU A 221 11.74 12.59 -8.63
N ARG A 222 13.02 12.95 -8.42
CA ARG A 222 13.79 13.79 -9.37
C ARG A 222 13.99 13.11 -10.72
N LEU A 223 14.10 11.78 -10.74
CA LEU A 223 14.21 10.98 -11.96
C LEU A 223 12.86 10.66 -12.62
N GLY A 224 11.74 11.13 -12.06
CA GLY A 224 10.40 10.86 -12.58
C GLY A 224 9.89 9.43 -12.32
N ARG A 225 10.56 8.65 -11.43
CA ARG A 225 10.19 7.29 -11.04
C ARG A 225 9.26 7.30 -9.83
N ALA A 226 8.12 8.00 -9.98
CA ALA A 226 7.22 8.30 -8.86
C ALA A 226 6.56 7.03 -8.26
N ASP A 227 6.23 6.03 -9.09
CA ASP A 227 5.62 4.78 -8.63
C ASP A 227 6.58 3.96 -7.77
N GLU A 228 7.87 3.96 -8.10
CA GLU A 228 8.89 3.31 -7.29
C GLU A 228 9.12 4.08 -5.98
N ALA A 229 9.11 5.41 -6.04
CA ALA A 229 9.19 6.22 -4.83
C ALA A 229 8.01 5.93 -3.87
N ARG A 230 6.79 5.76 -4.40
CA ARG A 230 5.63 5.32 -3.61
C ARG A 230 5.86 3.95 -2.96
N ALA A 231 6.29 2.97 -3.74
CA ALA A 231 6.57 1.62 -3.24
C ALA A 231 7.65 1.63 -2.14
N HIS A 232 8.73 2.38 -2.35
CA HIS A 232 9.79 2.56 -1.36
C HIS A 232 9.30 3.30 -0.10
N HIS A 233 8.42 4.30 -0.26
CA HIS A 233 7.82 4.99 0.89
C HIS A 233 7.00 4.03 1.76
N LEU A 234 6.08 3.28 1.17
CA LEU A 234 5.20 2.36 1.92
C LEU A 234 6.02 1.25 2.59
N ARG A 235 6.92 0.61 1.84
CA ARG A 235 7.80 -0.44 2.37
C ARG A 235 8.75 0.09 3.44
N GLY A 236 9.43 1.21 3.17
CA GLY A 236 10.46 1.77 4.05
C GLY A 236 9.86 2.37 5.32
N PHE A 237 8.73 3.06 5.22
CA PHE A 237 8.07 3.64 6.38
C PHE A 237 7.65 2.58 7.41
N ARG A 238 7.13 1.44 6.94
CA ARG A 238 6.79 0.30 7.81
C ARG A 238 7.98 -0.18 8.64
N LEU A 239 9.16 -0.23 8.04
CA LEU A 239 10.39 -0.65 8.71
C LEU A 239 10.94 0.42 9.67
N VAL A 240 10.88 1.70 9.27
CA VAL A 240 11.41 2.84 10.07
C VAL A 240 10.48 3.20 11.23
N ARG A 241 9.17 3.06 11.05
CA ARG A 241 8.14 3.48 12.00
C ARG A 241 8.35 2.96 13.43
N PRO A 242 8.73 1.70 13.72
CA PRO A 242 8.92 1.23 15.08
C PRO A 242 10.23 1.70 15.74
N MET A 243 11.20 2.20 14.97
CA MET A 243 12.58 2.45 15.42
C MET A 243 12.80 3.91 15.83
N GLU A 244 12.99 4.16 17.15
CA GLU A 244 13.21 5.51 17.67
C GLU A 244 14.53 6.12 17.14
N SER A 245 15.55 5.31 16.95
CA SER A 245 16.88 5.74 16.49
C SER A 245 16.90 6.27 15.04
N MET A 246 15.88 5.95 14.24
CA MET A 246 15.81 6.28 12.80
C MET A 246 15.14 7.61 12.47
N ARG A 247 15.23 8.62 13.36
CA ARG A 247 14.63 9.95 13.13
C ARG A 247 15.04 10.59 11.80
N GLY A 248 16.26 10.37 11.29
CA GLY A 248 16.71 10.89 9.99
C GLY A 248 15.94 10.26 8.83
N ALA A 249 15.88 8.92 8.78
CA ALA A 249 15.10 8.20 7.77
C ALA A 249 13.59 8.51 7.87
N TYR A 250 13.07 8.67 9.10
CA TYR A 250 11.70 9.12 9.32
C TYR A 250 11.44 10.50 8.70
N ALA A 251 12.40 11.43 8.85
CA ALA A 251 12.33 12.75 8.23
C ALA A 251 12.30 12.66 6.69
N ASP A 252 13.06 11.74 6.07
CA ASP A 252 13.04 11.54 4.63
C ASP A 252 11.64 11.11 4.12
N HIS A 253 10.90 10.30 4.90
CA HIS A 253 9.51 9.95 4.58
C HIS A 253 8.55 11.15 4.69
N VAL A 254 8.75 12.05 5.66
CA VAL A 254 7.99 13.29 5.78
C VAL A 254 8.32 14.26 4.64
N GLU A 255 9.61 14.35 4.27
CA GLU A 255 10.08 15.13 3.10
C GLU A 255 9.42 14.65 1.80
N PHE A 256 9.40 13.34 1.59
CA PHE A 256 8.69 12.73 0.45
C PHE A 256 7.23 13.17 0.38
N CYS A 257 6.52 13.20 1.52
CA CYS A 257 5.13 13.66 1.55
C CYS A 257 5.02 15.13 1.11
N ALA A 258 5.92 16.01 1.56
CA ALA A 258 5.94 17.42 1.16
C ALA A 258 6.30 17.62 -0.33
N LEU A 259 7.13 16.74 -0.89
CA LEU A 259 7.60 16.83 -2.29
C LEU A 259 6.66 16.16 -3.31
N SER A 260 5.67 15.38 -2.84
CA SER A 260 4.79 14.57 -3.69
C SER A 260 3.30 14.91 -3.60
N GLY A 261 2.94 16.05 -2.96
CA GLY A 261 1.56 16.48 -2.81
C GLY A 261 0.76 15.68 -1.76
N ASN A 262 1.45 15.08 -0.78
CA ASN A 262 0.88 14.27 0.28
C ASN A 262 1.01 14.95 1.66
N GLU A 263 0.77 16.25 1.73
CA GLU A 263 0.97 17.07 2.93
C GLU A 263 0.14 16.55 4.13
N ALA A 264 -1.07 16.07 3.89
CA ALA A 264 -1.93 15.48 4.92
C ALA A 264 -1.28 14.24 5.55
N ARG A 265 -0.70 13.35 4.72
CA ARG A 265 0.04 12.20 5.22
C ARG A 265 1.29 12.62 6.00
N GLY A 266 2.00 13.64 5.54
CA GLY A 266 3.14 14.21 6.28
C GLY A 266 2.74 14.68 7.68
N LEU A 267 1.56 15.30 7.85
CA LEU A 267 1.02 15.69 9.16
C LEU A 267 0.70 14.49 10.06
N GLU A 268 0.14 13.42 9.50
CA GLU A 268 -0.12 12.18 10.24
C GLU A 268 1.19 11.58 10.79
N LEU A 269 2.23 11.51 9.96
CA LEU A 269 3.55 11.04 10.38
C LEU A 269 4.10 11.90 11.52
N LEU A 270 4.02 13.23 11.44
CA LEU A 270 4.47 14.10 12.53
C LEU A 270 3.70 13.88 13.82
N ALA A 271 2.39 13.57 13.75
CA ALA A 271 1.56 13.30 14.93
C ALA A 271 1.93 12.01 15.65
N GLU A 272 2.47 11.01 14.93
CA GLU A 272 2.89 9.72 15.51
C GLU A 272 4.13 9.83 16.39
N ARG A 273 4.99 10.84 16.17
CA ARG A 273 6.30 10.99 16.83
C ARG A 273 6.51 12.37 17.49
N PRO A 274 5.67 12.75 18.46
CA PRO A 274 5.77 14.05 19.10
C PRO A 274 7.10 14.26 19.83
N ALA A 275 7.75 13.20 20.32
CA ALA A 275 9.05 13.27 20.99
C ALA A 275 10.17 13.80 20.07
N TYR A 276 10.07 13.57 18.75
CA TYR A 276 11.10 14.01 17.81
C TYR A 276 11.29 15.52 17.71
N PHE A 277 10.28 16.31 18.13
CA PHE A 277 10.38 17.78 18.17
C PHE A 277 11.29 18.30 19.28
N THR A 278 11.49 17.52 20.37
CA THR A 278 12.18 17.96 21.58
C THR A 278 13.38 17.12 21.97
N ASP A 279 13.56 15.98 21.28
CA ASP A 279 14.69 15.10 21.52
C ASP A 279 16.01 15.80 21.15
N SER A 280 16.97 15.85 22.11
CA SER A 280 18.26 16.54 22.01
C SER A 280 19.48 15.63 22.00
N GLY A 281 19.32 14.32 22.21
CA GLY A 281 20.45 13.39 22.32
C GLY A 281 21.20 13.14 21.00
N ASN A 282 20.51 13.38 19.86
CA ASN A 282 21.12 13.35 18.54
C ASN A 282 20.83 14.66 17.76
N PRO A 283 21.64 15.73 17.97
CA PRO A 283 21.41 17.03 17.34
C PRO A 283 21.44 16.99 15.81
N ARG A 284 22.23 16.13 15.19
CA ARG A 284 22.30 15.99 13.74
C ARG A 284 20.95 15.54 13.17
N SER A 285 20.38 14.45 13.68
CA SER A 285 19.06 13.99 13.20
C SER A 285 17.94 14.96 13.59
N GLY A 286 18.10 15.71 14.69
CA GLY A 286 17.22 16.82 15.05
C GLY A 286 17.21 17.93 14.02
N LEU A 287 18.37 18.34 13.52
CA LEU A 287 18.50 19.32 12.44
C LEU A 287 17.81 18.84 11.15
N GLU A 288 18.06 17.60 10.77
CA GLU A 288 17.43 16.98 9.59
C GLU A 288 15.89 16.97 9.71
N PHE A 289 15.36 16.55 10.86
CA PHE A 289 13.93 16.54 11.12
C PHE A 289 13.29 17.94 11.13
N LEU A 290 13.88 18.92 11.82
CA LEU A 290 13.37 20.29 11.89
C LEU A 290 13.42 21.00 10.53
N SER A 291 14.40 20.70 9.69
CA SER A 291 14.48 21.20 8.32
C SER A 291 13.29 20.72 7.49
N VAL A 292 12.93 19.46 7.61
CA VAL A 292 11.79 18.87 6.90
C VAL A 292 10.45 19.35 7.46
N VAL A 293 10.34 19.49 8.78
CA VAL A 293 9.15 20.13 9.39
C VAL A 293 8.95 21.53 8.81
N THR A 294 10.02 22.31 8.67
CA THR A 294 9.96 23.63 8.05
C THR A 294 9.44 23.55 6.61
N LEU A 295 9.99 22.65 5.79
CA LEU A 295 9.56 22.44 4.41
C LEU A 295 8.06 22.12 4.31
N LEU A 296 7.58 21.16 5.10
CA LEU A 296 6.17 20.75 5.08
C LEU A 296 5.25 21.89 5.52
N MET A 297 5.62 22.64 6.57
CA MET A 297 4.82 23.75 7.08
C MET A 297 4.79 24.94 6.12
N ASP A 298 5.90 25.24 5.45
CA ASP A 298 5.95 26.26 4.40
C ASP A 298 5.07 25.85 3.22
N ARG A 299 5.11 24.58 2.83
CA ARG A 299 4.24 24.06 1.77
C ARG A 299 2.75 24.23 2.11
N LEU A 300 2.34 23.91 3.35
CA LEU A 300 0.97 24.14 3.81
C LEU A 300 0.60 25.63 3.74
N THR A 301 1.54 26.52 4.09
CA THR A 301 1.31 27.96 4.02
C THR A 301 1.15 28.45 2.58
N GLU A 302 1.93 27.92 1.63
CA GLU A 302 1.78 28.20 0.18
C GLU A 302 0.40 27.76 -0.35
N LEU A 303 -0.11 26.64 0.17
CA LEU A 303 -1.46 26.14 -0.14
C LEU A 303 -2.61 26.91 0.52
N GLY A 304 -2.32 28.00 1.23
CA GLY A 304 -3.32 28.79 1.94
C GLY A 304 -3.73 28.22 3.30
N LEU A 305 -3.06 27.19 3.79
CA LEU A 305 -3.36 26.48 5.04
C LEU A 305 -2.49 26.92 6.22
N GLY A 306 -1.86 28.11 6.13
CA GLY A 306 -0.94 28.62 7.14
C GLY A 306 -1.50 28.75 8.55
N ASP A 307 -2.82 28.93 8.68
CA ASP A 307 -3.52 29.09 9.96
C ASP A 307 -4.13 27.76 10.48
N GLN A 308 -3.95 26.67 9.72
CA GLN A 308 -4.37 25.32 10.14
C GLN A 308 -3.59 24.86 11.36
N ARG A 309 -4.28 24.17 12.28
CA ARG A 309 -3.64 23.50 13.42
C ARG A 309 -2.89 22.25 12.97
N VAL A 310 -1.68 22.13 13.46
CA VAL A 310 -0.75 21.04 13.09
C VAL A 310 -0.11 20.42 14.33
N PRO A 311 0.36 19.16 14.25
CA PRO A 311 1.18 18.54 15.28
C PRO A 311 2.49 19.33 15.49
N GLY A 312 2.90 19.48 16.73
CA GLY A 312 4.15 20.20 17.06
C GLY A 312 4.61 19.92 18.48
N PRO A 313 5.65 20.61 18.96
CA PRO A 313 6.15 20.46 20.31
C PRO A 313 5.04 20.62 21.37
N ALA A 314 5.09 19.77 22.42
CA ALA A 314 4.11 19.80 23.50
C ALA A 314 4.05 21.16 24.21
N GLY A 315 2.92 21.47 24.84
CA GLY A 315 2.72 22.66 25.67
C GLY A 315 1.79 23.73 25.10
N ARG A 316 1.61 23.81 23.77
CA ARG A 316 0.63 24.70 23.14
C ARG A 316 0.15 24.15 21.78
N PRO A 317 -1.01 24.57 21.29
CA PRO A 317 -1.40 24.35 19.91
C PRO A 317 -0.53 25.17 18.95
N TRP A 318 -0.25 24.60 17.77
CA TRP A 318 0.54 25.24 16.71
C TRP A 318 -0.29 25.41 15.46
N THR A 319 -0.09 26.51 14.76
CA THR A 319 -0.48 26.65 13.36
C THR A 319 0.69 26.31 12.45
N ALA A 320 0.43 25.98 11.18
CA ALA A 320 1.49 25.68 10.22
C ALA A 320 2.50 26.83 10.10
N ARG A 321 2.04 28.07 10.00
CA ARG A 321 2.87 29.28 9.94
C ARG A 321 3.75 29.47 11.19
N GLU A 322 3.18 29.28 12.37
CA GLU A 322 3.92 29.41 13.63
C GLU A 322 4.98 28.32 13.79
N LEU A 323 4.63 27.07 13.41
CA LEU A 323 5.54 25.94 13.50
C LEU A 323 6.66 26.07 12.47
N ALA A 324 6.38 26.52 11.24
CA ALA A 324 7.39 26.83 10.23
C ALA A 324 8.44 27.82 10.77
N ALA A 325 7.98 28.94 11.32
CA ALA A 325 8.88 29.95 11.87
C ALA A 325 9.73 29.41 13.04
N HIS A 326 9.12 28.66 13.96
CA HIS A 326 9.81 28.06 15.09
C HIS A 326 10.84 27.01 14.64
N ALA A 327 10.44 26.02 13.83
CA ALA A 327 11.30 24.96 13.35
C ALA A 327 12.49 25.51 12.55
N ARG A 328 12.26 26.52 11.71
CA ARG A 328 13.32 27.21 10.94
C ARG A 328 14.34 27.86 11.87
N VAL A 329 13.89 28.57 12.92
CA VAL A 329 14.80 29.21 13.88
C VAL A 329 15.65 28.18 14.63
N GLU A 330 15.03 27.13 15.13
CA GLU A 330 15.74 26.07 15.87
C GLU A 330 16.73 25.32 14.95
N ALA A 331 16.32 24.96 13.73
CA ALA A 331 17.16 24.28 12.76
C ALA A 331 18.38 25.13 12.36
N LEU A 332 18.16 26.43 12.07
CA LEU A 332 19.27 27.32 11.69
C LEU A 332 20.20 27.63 12.87
N ALA A 333 19.68 27.73 14.10
CA ALA A 333 20.49 27.86 15.30
C ALA A 333 21.37 26.61 15.53
N LEU A 334 20.81 25.41 15.31
CA LEU A 334 21.54 24.16 15.41
C LEU A 334 22.59 24.02 14.30
N ALA A 335 22.24 24.35 13.06
CA ALA A 335 23.17 24.37 11.93
C ALA A 335 24.33 25.34 12.14
N ALA A 336 24.08 26.54 12.69
CA ALA A 336 25.12 27.53 13.01
C ALA A 336 26.14 26.98 14.02
N ARG A 337 25.71 26.18 15.02
CA ARG A 337 26.63 25.53 15.97
C ARG A 337 27.54 24.51 15.29
N PHE A 338 27.01 23.76 14.31
CA PHE A 338 27.84 22.86 13.50
C PHE A 338 28.81 23.63 12.61
N ASP A 339 28.33 24.67 11.95
CA ASP A 339 29.14 25.51 11.05
C ASP A 339 30.29 26.21 11.81
N GLU A 340 29.99 26.75 13.00
CA GLU A 340 31.01 27.34 13.88
C GLU A 340 32.07 26.29 14.29
N ARG A 341 31.65 25.10 14.73
CA ARG A 341 32.55 24.01 15.06
C ARG A 341 33.43 23.60 13.89
N ASN A 342 32.85 23.49 12.71
CA ASN A 342 33.48 23.00 11.50
C ASN A 342 34.35 24.08 10.79
N GLY A 343 34.12 25.37 11.07
CA GLY A 343 34.76 26.49 10.37
C GLY A 343 34.29 26.63 8.91
N THR A 344 33.08 26.15 8.57
CA THR A 344 32.49 26.21 7.22
C THR A 344 31.00 26.56 7.31
N THR A 345 30.34 26.81 6.17
CA THR A 345 28.89 27.05 6.11
C THR A 345 28.10 25.82 5.60
N ARG A 346 28.79 24.68 5.45
CA ARG A 346 28.27 23.49 4.76
C ARG A 346 26.96 22.97 5.32
N VAL A 347 26.88 22.86 6.65
CA VAL A 347 25.70 22.30 7.32
C VAL A 347 24.52 23.25 7.20
N GLY A 348 24.74 24.56 7.41
CA GLY A 348 23.71 25.57 7.25
C GLY A 348 23.20 25.70 5.80
N ASP A 349 24.11 25.60 4.83
CA ASP A 349 23.74 25.67 3.41
C ASP A 349 22.88 24.47 3.00
N ARG A 350 23.21 23.25 3.46
CA ARG A 350 22.40 22.04 3.25
C ARG A 350 21.04 22.15 3.91
N ALA A 351 20.98 22.63 5.15
CA ALA A 351 19.71 22.81 5.87
C ALA A 351 18.80 23.80 5.14
N ARG A 352 19.32 24.93 4.70
CA ARG A 352 18.58 25.91 3.89
C ARG A 352 18.08 25.31 2.57
N ALA A 353 18.96 24.63 1.84
CA ALA A 353 18.60 23.99 0.58
C ALA A 353 17.48 22.96 0.76
N ARG A 354 17.49 22.20 1.88
CA ARG A 354 16.43 21.24 2.19
C ARG A 354 15.10 21.92 2.53
N MET A 355 15.12 23.00 3.29
CA MET A 355 13.92 23.78 3.62
C MET A 355 13.27 24.46 2.42
N ASP A 356 14.09 24.89 1.44
CA ASP A 356 13.64 25.70 0.31
C ASP A 356 13.30 24.87 -0.93
N GLN A 357 13.21 23.53 -0.80
CA GLN A 357 12.80 22.65 -1.89
C GLN A 357 11.38 22.97 -2.36
N ARG A 358 11.12 22.64 -3.61
CA ARG A 358 9.79 22.75 -4.23
C ARG A 358 9.23 21.35 -4.48
N PRO A 359 7.89 21.19 -4.51
CA PRO A 359 7.29 19.93 -4.90
C PRO A 359 7.85 19.44 -6.24
N LEU A 360 8.20 18.18 -6.28
CA LEU A 360 8.68 17.48 -7.48
C LEU A 360 7.52 16.85 -8.26
N VAL A 361 6.47 16.48 -7.55
CA VAL A 361 5.22 15.95 -8.08
C VAL A 361 4.08 16.61 -7.32
N GLU A 362 3.11 17.18 -8.03
CA GLU A 362 2.00 17.87 -7.38
C GLU A 362 0.93 16.91 -6.85
N ARG A 363 0.80 15.73 -7.46
CA ARG A 363 -0.15 14.69 -7.06
C ARG A 363 0.45 13.31 -7.28
N LEU A 364 0.66 12.58 -6.20
CA LEU A 364 1.06 11.17 -6.22
C LEU A 364 0.13 10.38 -5.27
N PRO A 365 -0.86 9.66 -5.78
CA PRO A 365 -1.71 8.80 -4.95
C PRO A 365 -0.88 7.75 -4.21
N LEU A 366 -1.07 7.61 -2.89
CA LEU A 366 -0.36 6.61 -2.08
C LEU A 366 -1.15 5.31 -1.89
N GLY A 367 -2.47 5.34 -2.12
CA GLY A 367 -3.35 4.20 -1.86
C GLY A 367 -3.73 4.01 -0.40
N VAL A 368 -2.96 4.55 0.53
CA VAL A 368 -3.33 4.57 1.95
C VAL A 368 -4.34 5.69 2.20
N ARG A 369 -5.17 5.52 3.25
CA ARG A 369 -6.09 6.57 3.68
C ARG A 369 -5.28 7.83 4.00
N SER A 370 -5.65 8.96 3.41
CA SER A 370 -5.23 10.26 3.89
C SER A 370 -6.42 10.95 4.55
N ALA A 371 -6.17 11.64 5.67
CA ALA A 371 -7.15 12.61 6.14
C ALA A 371 -7.43 13.55 4.98
N GLY A 372 -8.71 13.71 4.59
CA GLY A 372 -9.08 14.50 3.43
C GLY A 372 -8.35 15.83 3.44
N ARG A 373 -7.90 16.27 2.27
CA ARG A 373 -7.21 17.57 2.14
C ARG A 373 -8.04 18.59 2.89
N PRO A 374 -7.50 19.30 3.89
CA PRO A 374 -8.29 20.26 4.61
C PRO A 374 -8.91 21.18 3.57
N THR A 375 -10.23 21.15 3.44
CA THR A 375 -10.91 22.08 2.56
C THR A 375 -10.53 23.47 3.05
N THR A 376 -9.85 24.23 2.22
CA THR A 376 -9.79 25.67 2.41
C THR A 376 -11.23 26.09 2.67
N ALA A 377 -11.53 26.65 3.87
CA ALA A 377 -12.74 27.42 4.01
C ALA A 377 -12.79 28.31 2.76
N PRO A 378 -13.95 28.40 2.06
CA PRO A 378 -13.99 29.15 0.83
C PRO A 378 -13.25 30.44 1.11
N VAL A 379 -12.11 30.61 0.48
CA VAL A 379 -11.36 31.84 0.54
C VAL A 379 -12.38 32.81 0.06
N THR A 380 -12.84 33.69 0.95
CA THR A 380 -13.52 34.89 0.53
C THR A 380 -12.47 35.49 -0.38
N GLU A 381 -12.69 35.33 -1.67
CA GLU A 381 -11.75 35.86 -2.68
C GLU A 381 -11.44 37.28 -2.19
N PRO A 382 -10.15 37.63 -2.05
CA PRO A 382 -9.80 38.99 -1.81
C PRO A 382 -10.55 39.74 -2.89
N THR A 383 -11.47 40.63 -2.51
CA THR A 383 -12.30 41.46 -3.42
C THR A 383 -11.39 41.77 -4.60
N PRO A 384 -11.64 41.25 -5.81
CA PRO A 384 -10.73 41.44 -6.92
C PRO A 384 -10.52 42.95 -7.00
N GLY A 385 -9.29 43.42 -6.86
CA GLY A 385 -8.98 44.78 -7.27
C GLY A 385 -9.50 44.90 -8.70
N PRO A 386 -10.06 46.03 -9.16
CA PRO A 386 -10.84 46.13 -10.37
C PRO A 386 -10.04 45.42 -11.51
N ALA A 387 -10.45 44.18 -11.83
CA ALA A 387 -10.05 43.57 -13.05
C ALA A 387 -10.45 44.52 -14.14
N PRO A 388 -9.65 44.72 -15.20
CA PRO A 388 -10.05 45.57 -16.30
C PRO A 388 -11.45 45.13 -16.69
N GLU A 389 -12.41 46.09 -16.58
CA GLU A 389 -13.82 45.87 -16.91
C GLU A 389 -13.85 45.18 -18.28
N LYS A 390 -14.08 43.83 -18.28
CA LYS A 390 -14.40 43.17 -19.53
C LYS A 390 -15.68 43.82 -20.01
N ASP A 391 -15.62 44.44 -21.16
CA ASP A 391 -16.76 45.08 -21.79
C ASP A 391 -17.91 44.05 -21.80
N LEU A 392 -19.08 44.44 -21.29
CA LEU A 392 -20.26 43.57 -21.24
C LEU A 392 -20.58 42.95 -22.60
N SER A 393 -20.28 43.65 -23.70
CA SER A 393 -20.42 43.09 -25.04
C SER A 393 -19.50 41.92 -25.31
N ALA A 394 -18.28 41.96 -24.79
CA ALA A 394 -17.34 40.87 -24.89
C ALA A 394 -17.74 39.64 -24.04
N LEU A 395 -18.31 39.90 -22.83
CA LEU A 395 -18.85 38.84 -21.98
C LEU A 395 -20.06 38.15 -22.65
N LEU A 396 -20.98 38.92 -23.22
CA LEU A 396 -22.12 38.39 -23.99
C LEU A 396 -21.68 37.57 -25.20
N ALA A 397 -20.73 38.07 -25.98
CA ALA A 397 -20.19 37.36 -27.13
C ALA A 397 -19.57 36.03 -26.76
N GLU A 398 -18.78 35.99 -25.66
CA GLU A 398 -18.16 34.76 -25.16
C GLU A 398 -19.19 33.79 -24.58
N ALA A 399 -20.15 34.23 -23.78
CA ALA A 399 -21.22 33.39 -23.25
C ALA A 399 -22.06 32.75 -24.40
N ARG A 400 -22.39 33.54 -25.43
CA ARG A 400 -23.07 33.01 -26.64
C ARG A 400 -22.24 31.96 -27.37
N ARG A 401 -20.94 32.24 -27.57
CA ARG A 401 -20.02 31.30 -28.21
C ARG A 401 -19.94 29.98 -27.45
N LEU A 402 -19.81 30.02 -26.11
CA LEU A 402 -19.75 28.85 -25.25
C LEU A 402 -21.09 28.06 -25.32
N SER A 403 -22.20 28.77 -25.25
CA SER A 403 -23.55 28.14 -25.37
C SER A 403 -23.79 27.55 -26.75
N ASP A 404 -23.40 28.24 -27.80
CA ASP A 404 -23.59 27.73 -29.18
C ASP A 404 -22.75 26.48 -29.45
N THR A 405 -21.61 26.35 -28.81
CA THR A 405 -20.72 25.18 -28.89
C THR A 405 -20.90 24.19 -27.74
N LEU A 406 -21.92 24.35 -26.89
CA LEU A 406 -22.25 23.50 -25.75
C LEU A 406 -21.06 23.24 -24.83
N GLN A 407 -20.22 24.24 -24.60
CA GLN A 407 -19.05 24.09 -23.73
C GLN A 407 -19.45 24.03 -22.26
N PRO A 408 -18.75 23.25 -21.41
CA PRO A 408 -19.07 23.06 -20.00
C PRO A 408 -19.12 24.36 -19.17
N HIS A 409 -18.32 25.37 -19.55
CA HIS A 409 -18.26 26.67 -18.82
C HIS A 409 -19.31 27.71 -19.29
N ALA A 410 -20.27 27.33 -20.12
CA ALA A 410 -21.31 28.24 -20.63
C ALA A 410 -22.18 28.82 -19.50
N VAL A 411 -22.52 28.01 -18.49
CA VAL A 411 -23.34 28.43 -17.33
C VAL A 411 -22.63 29.52 -16.54
N GLU A 412 -21.36 29.31 -16.20
CA GLU A 412 -20.53 30.27 -15.47
C GLU A 412 -20.36 31.59 -16.23
N ALA A 413 -20.19 31.50 -17.56
CA ALA A 413 -20.11 32.68 -18.41
C ALA A 413 -21.39 33.51 -18.38
N TRP A 414 -22.58 32.87 -18.43
CA TRP A 414 -23.85 33.57 -18.32
C TRP A 414 -24.11 34.15 -16.94
N LEU A 415 -23.65 33.51 -15.86
CA LEU A 415 -23.69 34.07 -14.50
C LEU A 415 -22.81 35.32 -14.38
N ALA A 416 -21.64 35.31 -15.04
CA ALA A 416 -20.79 36.52 -15.10
C ALA A 416 -21.43 37.63 -15.91
N VAL A 417 -22.10 37.33 -17.02
CA VAL A 417 -22.88 38.29 -17.82
C VAL A 417 -24.01 38.87 -16.96
N ALA A 418 -24.77 38.06 -16.27
CA ALA A 418 -25.89 38.48 -15.42
C ALA A 418 -25.45 39.48 -14.33
N ARG A 419 -24.32 39.21 -13.69
CA ARG A 419 -23.70 40.11 -12.71
C ARG A 419 -23.27 41.44 -13.31
N ALA A 420 -22.59 41.38 -14.48
CA ALA A 420 -22.10 42.59 -15.18
C ALA A 420 -23.24 43.45 -15.78
N ALA A 421 -24.40 42.85 -16.00
CA ALA A 421 -25.59 43.51 -16.56
C ALA A 421 -26.45 44.21 -15.53
N GLU A 422 -26.17 44.10 -14.23
CA GLU A 422 -26.93 44.74 -13.19
C GLU A 422 -26.92 46.29 -13.36
N GLY A 423 -28.12 46.88 -13.53
CA GLY A 423 -28.30 48.33 -13.69
C GLY A 423 -27.97 48.86 -15.09
N VAL A 424 -27.66 48.00 -16.05
CA VAL A 424 -27.42 48.38 -17.45
C VAL A 424 -28.69 48.24 -18.28
N GLU A 425 -28.96 49.20 -19.15
CA GLU A 425 -30.06 49.10 -20.13
C GLU A 425 -29.62 48.22 -21.31
N LEU A 426 -30.33 47.11 -21.55
CA LEU A 426 -29.98 46.10 -22.53
C LEU A 426 -31.09 45.94 -23.58
N ALA A 427 -30.72 45.48 -24.75
CA ALA A 427 -31.66 45.06 -25.78
C ALA A 427 -32.58 43.90 -25.29
N ALA A 428 -33.75 43.77 -25.86
CA ALA A 428 -34.73 42.73 -25.47
C ALA A 428 -34.12 41.31 -25.58
N LEU A 429 -33.34 41.06 -26.61
CA LEU A 429 -32.65 39.78 -26.83
C LEU A 429 -31.64 39.47 -25.72
N ASP A 430 -30.79 40.44 -25.36
CA ASP A 430 -29.80 40.22 -24.31
C ASP A 430 -30.46 39.93 -22.95
N ARG A 431 -31.56 40.64 -22.65
CA ARG A 431 -32.37 40.41 -21.45
C ARG A 431 -33.04 39.03 -21.44
N ALA A 432 -33.51 38.61 -22.63
CA ALA A 432 -34.13 37.28 -22.79
C ALA A 432 -33.15 36.14 -22.51
N GLU A 433 -31.97 36.19 -23.11
CA GLU A 433 -30.92 35.19 -22.94
C GLU A 433 -30.46 35.13 -21.49
N ILE A 434 -30.22 36.28 -20.84
CA ILE A 434 -29.83 36.31 -19.41
C ILE A 434 -30.95 35.68 -18.57
N ALA A 435 -32.22 36.03 -18.76
CA ALA A 435 -33.35 35.48 -18.01
C ALA A 435 -33.48 33.96 -18.21
N ASP A 436 -33.30 33.49 -19.45
CA ASP A 436 -33.37 32.07 -19.82
C ASP A 436 -32.28 31.24 -19.14
N HIS A 437 -31.02 31.70 -19.20
CA HIS A 437 -29.91 31.03 -18.52
C HIS A 437 -29.99 31.11 -17.01
N GLN A 438 -30.47 32.21 -16.46
CA GLN A 438 -30.75 32.29 -15.03
C GLN A 438 -31.89 31.35 -14.61
N ALA A 439 -32.89 31.13 -15.45
CA ALA A 439 -33.96 30.19 -15.22
C ALA A 439 -33.42 28.73 -15.17
N MET A 440 -32.53 28.38 -16.11
CA MET A 440 -31.85 27.08 -16.10
C MET A 440 -31.01 26.85 -14.84
N ASP A 441 -30.24 27.82 -14.42
CA ASP A 441 -29.40 27.75 -13.22
C ASP A 441 -30.23 27.54 -11.94
N ARG A 442 -31.41 28.22 -11.83
CA ARG A 442 -32.28 28.13 -10.65
C ARG A 442 -33.18 26.90 -10.64
N GLY A 443 -33.27 26.18 -11.74
CA GLY A 443 -34.10 24.99 -11.86
C GLY A 443 -35.58 25.28 -11.53
N PRO A 444 -36.24 24.57 -10.60
CA PRO A 444 -37.65 24.73 -10.25
C PRO A 444 -38.03 26.14 -9.84
N GLU A 445 -37.16 26.85 -9.12
CA GLU A 445 -37.37 28.23 -8.70
C GLU A 445 -37.30 29.23 -9.87
N GLY A 446 -36.74 28.79 -11.01
CA GLY A 446 -36.60 29.57 -12.25
C GLY A 446 -37.79 29.52 -13.20
N ILE A 447 -38.86 28.72 -12.95
CA ILE A 447 -39.99 28.55 -13.88
C ILE A 447 -40.59 29.90 -14.30
N ALA A 448 -40.79 30.84 -13.39
CA ALA A 448 -41.31 32.16 -13.73
C ALA A 448 -40.34 32.98 -14.61
N LEU A 449 -39.05 32.73 -14.57
CA LEU A 449 -38.08 33.39 -15.43
C LEU A 449 -38.11 32.87 -16.87
N PHE A 450 -38.49 31.60 -17.11
CA PHE A 450 -38.70 31.09 -18.47
C PHE A 450 -39.87 31.81 -19.15
N GLU A 451 -40.99 32.09 -18.44
CA GLU A 451 -42.06 32.89 -18.98
C GLU A 451 -41.62 34.32 -19.30
N ARG A 452 -40.82 34.91 -18.41
CA ARG A 452 -40.24 36.23 -18.64
C ARG A 452 -39.29 36.23 -19.84
N ALA A 453 -38.45 35.22 -19.97
CA ALA A 453 -37.57 35.03 -21.12
C ALA A 453 -38.39 34.92 -22.42
N ALA A 454 -39.49 34.15 -22.42
CA ALA A 454 -40.37 33.98 -23.58
C ALA A 454 -41.00 35.33 -24.03
N GLU A 455 -41.49 36.15 -23.05
CA GLU A 455 -42.00 37.48 -23.39
C GLU A 455 -40.93 38.37 -24.03
N LEU A 456 -39.71 38.33 -23.52
CA LEU A 456 -38.58 39.11 -24.02
C LEU A 456 -38.08 38.61 -25.39
N TYR A 457 -38.07 37.31 -25.66
CA TYR A 457 -37.77 36.77 -26.98
C TYR A 457 -38.86 37.20 -28.03
N ALA A 458 -40.13 37.19 -27.62
CA ALA A 458 -41.20 37.71 -28.50
C ALA A 458 -41.06 39.20 -28.79
N GLU A 459 -40.71 40.00 -27.76
CA GLU A 459 -40.38 41.45 -27.91
C GLU A 459 -39.19 41.66 -28.85
N ALA A 460 -38.19 40.76 -28.78
CA ALA A 460 -37.01 40.81 -29.64
C ALA A 460 -37.28 40.34 -31.08
N GLY A 461 -38.46 39.84 -31.36
CA GLY A 461 -38.86 39.37 -32.71
C GLY A 461 -38.47 37.92 -33.02
N ASP A 462 -38.17 37.11 -32.02
CA ASP A 462 -37.91 35.68 -32.12
C ASP A 462 -39.02 34.86 -31.44
N PRO A 463 -40.17 34.65 -32.14
CA PRO A 463 -41.29 33.91 -31.56
C PRO A 463 -40.98 32.41 -31.40
N GLY A 464 -40.03 31.87 -32.21
CA GLY A 464 -39.59 30.49 -32.09
C GLY A 464 -38.82 30.23 -30.82
N GLU A 465 -37.90 31.12 -30.43
CA GLU A 465 -37.16 31.01 -29.17
C GLU A 465 -38.09 31.29 -27.95
N ALA A 466 -39.10 32.14 -28.12
CA ALA A 466 -40.12 32.34 -27.09
C ALA A 466 -40.87 31.04 -26.75
N TRP A 467 -41.24 30.24 -27.77
CA TRP A 467 -41.82 28.89 -27.56
C TRP A 467 -40.82 27.92 -26.95
N ALA A 468 -39.57 27.99 -27.36
CA ALA A 468 -38.52 27.15 -26.81
C ALA A 468 -38.27 27.43 -25.32
N ALA A 469 -38.29 28.69 -24.89
CA ALA A 469 -38.21 29.07 -23.50
C ALA A 469 -39.35 28.51 -22.63
N ARG A 470 -40.61 28.63 -23.12
CA ARG A 470 -41.77 28.02 -22.43
C ARG A 470 -41.67 26.50 -22.36
N ALA A 471 -41.20 25.85 -23.42
CA ALA A 471 -41.00 24.40 -23.45
C ALA A 471 -39.91 23.95 -22.45
N ARG A 472 -38.84 24.73 -22.24
CA ARG A 472 -37.85 24.49 -21.19
C ARG A 472 -38.45 24.60 -19.79
N GLY A 473 -39.31 25.62 -19.56
CA GLY A 473 -40.07 25.78 -18.31
C GLY A 473 -40.99 24.60 -18.01
N ALA A 474 -41.68 24.08 -19.03
CA ALA A 474 -42.50 22.88 -18.91
C ALA A 474 -41.65 21.63 -18.56
N TYR A 475 -40.48 21.47 -19.17
CA TYR A 475 -39.57 20.38 -18.81
C TYR A 475 -39.06 20.49 -17.38
N VAL A 476 -38.66 21.67 -16.94
CA VAL A 476 -38.23 21.89 -15.51
C VAL A 476 -39.37 21.55 -14.55
N ARG A 477 -40.61 21.85 -14.88
CA ARG A 477 -41.79 21.40 -14.13
C ARG A 477 -41.89 19.87 -14.01
N ALA A 478 -41.64 19.17 -15.09
CA ALA A 478 -41.65 17.71 -15.07
C ALA A 478 -40.56 17.13 -14.13
N LEU A 479 -39.43 17.84 -13.94
CA LEU A 479 -38.39 17.41 -13.01
C LEU A 479 -38.81 17.49 -11.52
N THR A 480 -39.90 18.23 -11.19
CA THR A 480 -40.47 18.29 -9.83
C THR A 480 -41.58 17.24 -9.58
N GLY A 481 -41.78 16.32 -10.52
CA GLY A 481 -42.81 15.27 -10.44
C GLY A 481 -44.20 15.71 -10.96
N GLU A 482 -44.31 16.92 -11.53
CA GLU A 482 -45.58 17.47 -12.08
C GLU A 482 -45.68 17.15 -13.60
N VAL A 483 -45.61 15.84 -13.95
CA VAL A 483 -45.51 15.40 -15.35
C VAL A 483 -46.80 15.75 -16.17
N ASP A 484 -47.99 15.54 -15.58
CA ASP A 484 -49.25 15.83 -16.27
C ASP A 484 -49.41 17.32 -16.53
N GLU A 485 -49.07 18.17 -15.55
CA GLU A 485 -49.07 19.63 -15.72
C GLU A 485 -48.02 20.10 -16.73
N ALA A 486 -46.87 19.44 -16.77
CA ALA A 486 -45.83 19.71 -17.75
C ALA A 486 -46.27 19.35 -19.18
N LEU A 487 -46.97 18.22 -19.35
CA LEU A 487 -47.53 17.81 -20.62
C LEU A 487 -48.64 18.78 -21.09
N ALA A 488 -49.45 19.28 -20.19
CA ALA A 488 -50.45 20.30 -20.51
C ALA A 488 -49.80 21.64 -20.88
N ALA A 489 -48.72 22.04 -20.16
CA ALA A 489 -48.00 23.30 -20.41
C ALA A 489 -47.18 23.29 -21.70
N ILE A 490 -46.71 22.13 -22.19
CA ILE A 490 -45.91 22.04 -23.42
C ILE A 490 -46.75 21.92 -24.67
N ALA A 491 -48.05 21.65 -24.58
CA ALA A 491 -48.94 21.46 -25.73
C ALA A 491 -49.02 22.69 -26.66
N GLU A 492 -49.23 23.87 -26.08
CA GLU A 492 -49.27 25.11 -26.84
C GLU A 492 -47.92 25.46 -27.49
N PRO A 493 -46.76 25.44 -26.74
CA PRO A 493 -45.45 25.61 -27.34
C PRO A 493 -45.16 24.65 -28.50
N TYR A 494 -45.62 23.39 -28.40
CA TYR A 494 -45.41 22.37 -29.43
C TYR A 494 -46.17 22.73 -30.70
N ASP A 495 -47.50 23.01 -30.61
CA ASP A 495 -48.33 23.37 -31.76
C ASP A 495 -47.84 24.70 -32.37
N GLY A 496 -47.51 25.70 -31.53
CA GLY A 496 -47.07 27.02 -31.96
C GLY A 496 -45.75 26.98 -32.73
N VAL A 497 -44.75 26.23 -32.25
CA VAL A 497 -43.45 26.13 -32.93
C VAL A 497 -43.56 25.39 -34.27
N LEU A 498 -44.37 24.32 -34.32
CA LEU A 498 -44.60 23.62 -35.58
C LEU A 498 -45.32 24.47 -36.64
N ALA A 499 -46.27 25.29 -36.22
CA ALA A 499 -46.93 26.25 -37.14
C ALA A 499 -45.93 27.27 -37.69
N LEU A 500 -45.12 27.89 -36.81
CA LEU A 500 -44.07 28.83 -37.22
C LEU A 500 -43.02 28.19 -38.13
N TYR A 501 -42.63 26.93 -37.82
CA TYR A 501 -41.66 26.20 -38.64
C TYR A 501 -42.23 25.91 -40.06
N ALA A 502 -43.50 25.52 -40.13
CA ALA A 502 -44.18 25.27 -41.43
C ALA A 502 -44.31 26.53 -42.28
N GLU A 503 -44.48 27.70 -41.66
CA GLU A 503 -44.55 29.02 -42.29
C GLU A 503 -43.15 29.58 -42.65
N GLY A 504 -42.07 28.96 -42.21
CA GLY A 504 -40.70 29.46 -42.37
C GLY A 504 -40.39 30.67 -41.45
N ALA A 505 -41.20 30.90 -40.44
CA ALA A 505 -41.06 32.00 -39.47
C ALA A 505 -40.12 31.65 -38.27
N THR A 506 -39.68 30.39 -38.18
CA THR A 506 -38.62 29.95 -37.22
C THR A 506 -37.74 28.88 -37.84
N GLY A 507 -36.56 28.66 -37.23
CA GLY A 507 -35.57 27.70 -37.69
C GLY A 507 -35.73 26.28 -37.08
N VAL A 508 -35.06 25.31 -37.71
CA VAL A 508 -35.02 23.93 -37.22
C VAL A 508 -34.48 23.82 -35.80
N ARG A 509 -33.57 24.74 -35.37
CA ARG A 509 -32.99 24.76 -34.06
C ARG A 509 -34.03 24.98 -32.96
N GLN A 510 -34.93 25.95 -33.12
CA GLN A 510 -36.01 26.25 -32.17
C GLN A 510 -37.07 25.14 -32.15
N ALA A 511 -37.49 24.68 -33.34
CA ALA A 511 -38.43 23.58 -33.43
C ALA A 511 -37.91 22.32 -32.75
N ALA A 512 -36.67 21.91 -33.03
CA ALA A 512 -36.03 20.77 -32.39
C ALA A 512 -35.86 20.96 -30.87
N GLY A 513 -35.71 22.20 -30.38
CA GLY A 513 -35.68 22.53 -28.96
C GLY A 513 -36.97 22.23 -28.23
N VAL A 514 -38.10 22.61 -28.82
CA VAL A 514 -39.42 22.34 -28.26
C VAL A 514 -39.77 20.86 -28.31
N LEU A 515 -39.52 20.21 -29.45
CA LEU A 515 -39.73 18.76 -29.60
C LEU A 515 -38.90 17.96 -28.59
N MET A 516 -37.63 18.32 -28.41
CA MET A 516 -36.77 17.67 -27.42
C MET A 516 -37.28 17.86 -26.00
N SER A 517 -37.73 19.08 -25.63
CA SER A 517 -38.33 19.32 -24.34
C SER A 517 -39.57 18.44 -24.11
N ARG A 518 -40.42 18.27 -25.14
CA ARG A 518 -41.57 17.36 -25.08
C ARG A 518 -41.15 15.89 -24.91
N ALA A 519 -40.16 15.45 -25.66
CA ALA A 519 -39.61 14.11 -25.53
C ALA A 519 -39.08 13.86 -24.11
N ARG A 520 -38.34 14.83 -23.53
CA ARG A 520 -37.84 14.75 -22.15
C ARG A 520 -38.95 14.68 -21.10
N VAL A 521 -40.05 15.45 -21.26
CA VAL A 521 -41.22 15.37 -20.37
C VAL A 521 -41.85 13.98 -20.43
N LEU A 522 -42.04 13.41 -21.62
CA LEU A 522 -42.58 12.07 -21.80
C LEU A 522 -41.65 10.99 -21.22
N MET A 523 -40.35 11.13 -21.44
CA MET A 523 -39.36 10.23 -20.82
C MET A 523 -39.42 10.28 -19.29
N ARG A 524 -39.65 11.46 -18.71
CA ARG A 524 -39.84 11.58 -17.27
C ARG A 524 -41.08 10.80 -16.80
N GLY A 525 -42.18 10.86 -17.55
CA GLY A 525 -43.38 10.05 -17.30
C GLY A 525 -43.10 8.54 -17.32
N VAL A 526 -42.23 8.06 -18.21
CA VAL A 526 -41.82 6.66 -18.25
C VAL A 526 -41.01 6.26 -16.98
N HIS A 527 -40.27 7.19 -16.41
CA HIS A 527 -39.47 6.92 -15.20
C HIS A 527 -40.29 6.97 -13.89
N GLU A 528 -41.38 7.75 -13.90
CA GLU A 528 -42.24 7.93 -12.70
C GLU A 528 -43.44 6.99 -12.68
N ASP A 529 -43.62 6.14 -13.69
CA ASP A 529 -44.70 5.16 -13.75
C ASP A 529 -44.60 4.17 -12.57
N PRO A 530 -45.60 4.16 -11.66
CA PRO A 530 -45.55 3.32 -10.46
C PRO A 530 -45.74 1.82 -10.73
N SER A 531 -46.03 1.42 -11.96
CA SER A 531 -46.22 0.03 -12.36
C SER A 531 -44.91 -0.83 -12.34
N GLY A 532 -43.77 -0.22 -12.06
CA GLY A 532 -42.48 -0.91 -11.83
C GLY A 532 -41.93 -1.63 -13.06
N ASP A 533 -41.86 -2.97 -13.00
CA ASP A 533 -41.19 -3.79 -14.02
C ASP A 533 -41.92 -3.89 -15.38
N SER A 534 -43.14 -3.34 -15.52
CA SER A 534 -43.90 -3.36 -16.79
C SER A 534 -44.60 -2.01 -16.97
N PRO A 535 -43.88 -1.00 -17.49
CA PRO A 535 -44.48 0.31 -17.78
C PRO A 535 -45.61 0.20 -18.76
N ASP A 536 -46.63 1.12 -18.67
CA ASP A 536 -47.76 1.16 -19.58
C ASP A 536 -47.27 1.30 -21.03
N GLY A 537 -47.64 0.36 -21.88
CA GLY A 537 -47.26 0.33 -23.28
C GLY A 537 -47.65 1.57 -24.08
N GLU A 538 -48.73 2.30 -23.65
CA GLU A 538 -49.13 3.56 -24.30
C GLU A 538 -48.16 4.70 -23.93
N VAL A 539 -47.64 4.75 -22.69
CA VAL A 539 -46.65 5.75 -22.24
C VAL A 539 -45.33 5.53 -22.96
N LEU A 540 -44.87 4.28 -23.05
CA LEU A 540 -43.66 3.95 -23.82
C LEU A 540 -43.77 4.33 -25.28
N ALA A 541 -44.90 3.99 -25.93
CA ALA A 541 -45.13 4.31 -27.36
C ALA A 541 -45.21 5.82 -27.61
N ALA A 542 -45.81 6.59 -26.72
CA ALA A 542 -45.88 8.03 -26.81
C ALA A 542 -44.50 8.69 -26.70
N ALA A 543 -43.64 8.23 -25.73
CA ALA A 543 -42.29 8.69 -25.59
C ALA A 543 -41.44 8.35 -26.83
N GLU A 544 -41.53 7.10 -27.29
CA GLU A 544 -40.82 6.64 -28.50
C GLU A 544 -41.19 7.45 -29.75
N ALA A 545 -42.49 7.73 -29.94
CA ALA A 545 -42.97 8.54 -31.04
C ALA A 545 -42.40 9.97 -30.99
N ALA A 546 -42.40 10.61 -29.82
CA ALA A 546 -41.84 11.94 -29.61
C ALA A 546 -40.33 11.98 -29.91
N VAL A 547 -39.57 11.00 -29.43
CA VAL A 547 -38.12 10.92 -29.70
C VAL A 547 -37.88 10.73 -31.22
N ARG A 548 -38.63 9.87 -31.88
CA ARG A 548 -38.52 9.67 -33.35
C ARG A 548 -38.87 10.92 -34.14
N GLU A 549 -39.80 11.72 -33.65
CA GLU A 549 -40.14 13.02 -34.25
C GLU A 549 -38.95 14.00 -34.19
N VAL A 550 -38.28 14.07 -33.05
CA VAL A 550 -37.02 14.84 -32.90
C VAL A 550 -35.98 14.35 -33.91
N LEU A 551 -35.72 13.04 -33.96
CA LEU A 551 -34.72 12.46 -34.84
C LEU A 551 -35.03 12.74 -36.32
N ALA A 552 -36.30 12.65 -36.74
CA ALA A 552 -36.72 12.95 -38.09
C ALA A 552 -36.56 14.44 -38.47
N LEU A 553 -36.78 15.34 -37.51
CA LEU A 553 -36.60 16.79 -37.72
C LEU A 553 -35.13 17.18 -37.85
N VAL A 554 -34.24 16.59 -37.05
CA VAL A 554 -32.79 16.93 -37.06
C VAL A 554 -32.01 16.18 -38.15
N ASP A 555 -32.61 15.16 -38.78
CA ASP A 555 -31.97 14.41 -39.85
C ASP A 555 -31.59 15.33 -41.03
N GLY A 556 -30.35 15.19 -41.49
CA GLY A 556 -29.77 16.04 -42.53
C GLY A 556 -29.23 17.40 -42.05
N HIS A 557 -29.42 17.79 -40.78
CA HIS A 557 -28.98 19.07 -40.20
C HIS A 557 -27.85 18.92 -39.16
N THR A 558 -27.52 17.71 -38.80
CA THR A 558 -26.55 17.42 -37.74
C THR A 558 -25.09 17.76 -38.08
N GLY A 559 -24.76 17.86 -39.37
CA GLY A 559 -23.44 18.24 -39.85
C GLY A 559 -23.14 19.73 -39.76
N ASP A 560 -24.15 20.57 -39.72
CA ASP A 560 -24.02 22.03 -39.81
C ASP A 560 -24.17 22.72 -38.43
N ASP A 561 -24.78 22.07 -37.47
CA ASP A 561 -25.09 22.64 -36.14
C ASP A 561 -24.84 21.63 -35.01
N VAL A 562 -23.88 21.95 -34.15
CA VAL A 562 -23.49 21.10 -33.02
C VAL A 562 -24.64 20.86 -32.04
N ARG A 563 -25.56 21.83 -31.86
CA ARG A 563 -26.75 21.66 -30.99
C ARG A 563 -27.72 20.66 -31.57
N LEU A 564 -27.90 20.65 -32.91
CA LEU A 564 -28.76 19.67 -33.60
C LEU A 564 -28.10 18.28 -33.55
N ALA A 565 -26.79 18.21 -33.73
CA ALA A 565 -26.03 16.97 -33.53
C ALA A 565 -26.21 16.40 -32.13
N ALA A 566 -26.09 17.24 -31.09
CA ALA A 566 -26.29 16.85 -29.69
C ALA A 566 -27.74 16.31 -29.45
N ARG A 567 -28.74 16.98 -29.98
CA ARG A 567 -30.15 16.51 -29.89
C ARG A 567 -30.38 15.17 -30.58
N GLY A 568 -29.71 14.96 -31.72
CA GLY A 568 -29.74 13.67 -32.41
C GLY A 568 -29.11 12.56 -31.58
N ALA A 569 -27.96 12.84 -30.98
CA ALA A 569 -27.27 11.89 -30.08
C ALA A 569 -28.11 11.58 -28.84
N GLU A 570 -28.68 12.60 -28.19
CA GLU A 570 -29.55 12.45 -27.02
C GLU A 570 -30.83 11.65 -27.39
N GLY A 571 -31.42 11.89 -28.55
CA GLY A 571 -32.55 11.11 -29.05
C GLY A 571 -32.20 9.62 -29.22
N GLN A 572 -31.00 9.27 -29.68
CA GLN A 572 -30.56 7.87 -29.75
C GLN A 572 -30.41 7.28 -28.33
N ALA A 573 -29.91 8.05 -27.36
CA ALA A 573 -29.80 7.61 -25.98
C ALA A 573 -31.18 7.38 -25.35
N MET A 574 -32.15 8.25 -25.58
CA MET A 574 -33.52 8.06 -25.12
C MET A 574 -34.17 6.79 -25.71
N LEU A 575 -33.95 6.49 -27.00
CA LEU A 575 -34.38 5.23 -27.56
C LEU A 575 -33.70 4.01 -26.92
N ALA A 576 -32.43 4.13 -26.49
CA ALA A 576 -31.74 3.08 -25.76
C ALA A 576 -32.39 2.82 -24.40
N GLU A 577 -32.77 3.88 -23.69
CA GLU A 577 -33.48 3.77 -22.40
C GLU A 577 -34.87 3.12 -22.57
N LEU A 578 -35.60 3.50 -23.59
CA LEU A 578 -36.90 2.90 -23.89
C LEU A 578 -36.77 1.42 -24.28
N ALA A 579 -35.76 1.05 -25.08
CA ALA A 579 -35.47 -0.33 -25.42
C ALA A 579 -35.15 -1.15 -24.14
N LEU A 580 -34.36 -0.59 -23.22
CA LEU A 580 -34.02 -1.25 -21.96
C LEU A 580 -35.28 -1.46 -21.10
N ARG A 581 -36.17 -0.45 -21.01
CA ARG A 581 -37.46 -0.57 -20.30
C ARG A 581 -38.38 -1.58 -20.95
N GLY A 582 -38.31 -1.73 -22.27
CA GLY A 582 -39.00 -2.77 -23.04
C GLY A 582 -38.37 -4.16 -22.97
N GLY A 583 -37.28 -4.34 -22.20
CA GLY A 583 -36.58 -5.61 -22.04
C GLY A 583 -35.62 -5.98 -23.17
N ASP A 584 -35.38 -5.08 -24.14
CA ASP A 584 -34.46 -5.30 -25.28
C ASP A 584 -33.08 -4.70 -24.99
N ALA A 585 -32.30 -5.42 -24.13
CA ALA A 585 -30.97 -5.00 -23.72
C ALA A 585 -29.98 -4.92 -24.91
N GLU A 586 -30.09 -5.82 -25.88
CA GLU A 586 -29.16 -5.82 -27.03
C GLU A 586 -29.37 -4.57 -27.91
N THR A 587 -30.61 -4.16 -28.12
CA THR A 587 -30.93 -2.92 -28.85
C THR A 587 -30.46 -1.69 -28.04
N ALA A 588 -30.62 -1.71 -26.71
CA ALA A 588 -30.14 -0.65 -25.85
C ALA A 588 -28.61 -0.46 -25.96
N VAL A 589 -27.84 -1.54 -25.91
CA VAL A 589 -26.36 -1.52 -26.11
C VAL A 589 -25.99 -0.83 -27.44
N ARG A 590 -26.62 -1.25 -28.52
CA ARG A 590 -26.32 -0.66 -29.85
C ARG A 590 -26.65 0.83 -29.92
N LEU A 591 -27.74 1.24 -29.31
CA LEU A 591 -28.20 2.63 -29.30
C LEU A 591 -27.37 3.53 -28.37
N PHE A 592 -26.96 3.06 -27.19
CA PHE A 592 -26.03 3.80 -26.35
C PHE A 592 -24.65 3.99 -27.02
N ALA A 593 -24.12 2.95 -27.64
CA ALA A 593 -22.89 3.05 -28.42
C ALA A 593 -23.01 4.06 -29.59
N LYS A 594 -24.19 4.08 -30.29
CA LYS A 594 -24.44 5.05 -31.35
C LYS A 594 -24.53 6.47 -30.79
N ALA A 595 -25.18 6.68 -29.65
CA ALA A 595 -25.31 7.98 -29.01
C ALA A 595 -23.93 8.52 -28.58
N SER A 596 -23.12 7.70 -27.91
CA SER A 596 -21.74 8.05 -27.53
C SER A 596 -20.92 8.46 -28.76
N THR A 597 -20.92 7.63 -29.81
CA THR A 597 -20.20 7.91 -31.06
C THR A 597 -20.66 9.22 -31.70
N ALA A 598 -21.96 9.53 -31.66
CA ALA A 598 -22.52 10.75 -32.23
C ALA A 598 -22.08 11.99 -31.43
N PHE A 599 -22.05 11.93 -30.08
CA PHE A 599 -21.53 13.03 -29.25
C PHE A 599 -20.05 13.28 -29.50
N VAL A 600 -19.21 12.22 -29.49
CA VAL A 600 -17.79 12.35 -29.79
C VAL A 600 -17.56 12.91 -31.20
N GLY A 601 -18.29 12.42 -32.19
CA GLY A 601 -18.22 12.91 -33.57
C GLY A 601 -18.65 14.38 -33.76
N ALA A 602 -19.52 14.87 -32.86
CA ALA A 602 -19.93 16.28 -32.81
C ALA A 602 -18.91 17.18 -32.05
N GLY A 603 -17.80 16.64 -31.50
CA GLY A 603 -16.85 17.37 -30.71
C GLY A 603 -17.29 17.62 -29.25
N LEU A 604 -18.20 16.81 -28.74
CA LEU A 604 -18.80 16.91 -27.42
C LEU A 604 -18.51 15.65 -26.56
N PRO A 605 -17.24 15.25 -26.36
CA PRO A 605 -16.93 13.99 -25.69
C PRO A 605 -17.44 13.93 -24.25
N TRP A 606 -17.50 15.05 -23.53
CA TRP A 606 -17.99 15.10 -22.15
C TRP A 606 -19.47 14.68 -21.99
N PHE A 607 -20.31 14.84 -23.04
CA PHE A 607 -21.69 14.34 -23.04
C PHE A 607 -21.78 12.84 -23.29
N ALA A 608 -20.74 12.22 -23.87
CA ALA A 608 -20.70 10.78 -24.09
C ALA A 608 -20.52 9.97 -22.80
N VAL A 609 -19.89 10.55 -21.79
CA VAL A 609 -19.45 9.87 -20.54
C VAL A 609 -20.58 9.11 -19.85
N GLU A 610 -21.74 9.75 -19.68
CA GLU A 610 -22.90 9.12 -19.03
C GLU A 610 -23.38 7.88 -19.80
N TYR A 611 -23.43 7.97 -21.10
CA TYR A 611 -23.90 6.88 -21.96
C TYR A 611 -22.88 5.76 -22.08
N GLU A 612 -21.59 6.07 -22.02
CA GLU A 612 -20.51 5.08 -21.93
C GLU A 612 -20.52 4.33 -20.60
N ALA A 613 -20.76 5.03 -19.50
CA ALA A 613 -20.91 4.40 -18.19
C ALA A 613 -22.14 3.47 -18.15
N ARG A 614 -23.28 3.89 -18.72
CA ARG A 614 -24.48 3.05 -18.84
C ARG A 614 -24.25 1.84 -19.75
N LEU A 615 -23.56 2.06 -20.87
CA LEU A 615 -23.17 1.00 -21.81
C LEU A 615 -22.28 -0.03 -21.10
N ALA A 616 -21.32 0.42 -20.32
CA ALA A 616 -20.44 -0.46 -19.54
C ALA A 616 -21.23 -1.32 -18.55
N GLY A 617 -22.15 -0.72 -17.78
CA GLY A 617 -22.99 -1.45 -16.84
C GLY A 617 -23.86 -2.51 -17.53
N LEU A 618 -24.47 -2.16 -18.67
CA LEU A 618 -25.33 -3.07 -19.42
C LEU A 618 -24.51 -4.20 -20.08
N ALA A 619 -23.37 -3.89 -20.68
CA ALA A 619 -22.45 -4.88 -21.26
C ALA A 619 -21.97 -5.87 -20.19
N HIS A 620 -21.68 -5.37 -18.99
CA HIS A 620 -21.30 -6.22 -17.85
C HIS A 620 -22.42 -7.21 -17.48
N GLN A 621 -23.65 -6.74 -17.38
CA GLN A 621 -24.81 -7.59 -17.10
C GLN A 621 -25.04 -8.68 -18.17
N LEU A 622 -24.73 -8.37 -19.41
CA LEU A 622 -24.81 -9.30 -20.54
C LEU A 622 -23.61 -10.23 -20.66
N GLY A 623 -22.59 -10.05 -19.82
CA GLY A 623 -21.35 -10.83 -19.82
C GLY A 623 -20.35 -10.43 -20.90
N ASP A 624 -20.56 -9.31 -21.60
CA ASP A 624 -19.59 -8.77 -22.57
C ASP A 624 -18.52 -7.92 -21.86
N ILE A 625 -17.57 -8.63 -21.30
CA ILE A 625 -16.47 -8.03 -20.53
C ILE A 625 -15.57 -7.15 -21.42
N ALA A 626 -15.44 -7.47 -22.70
CA ALA A 626 -14.61 -6.68 -23.61
C ALA A 626 -15.24 -5.30 -23.89
N GLU A 627 -16.53 -5.27 -24.13
CA GLU A 627 -17.26 -4.01 -24.31
C GLU A 627 -17.35 -3.22 -23.00
N THR A 628 -17.51 -3.89 -21.86
CA THR A 628 -17.46 -3.25 -20.54
C THR A 628 -16.15 -2.48 -20.35
N GLU A 629 -14.99 -3.14 -20.56
CA GLU A 629 -13.67 -2.51 -20.45
C GLU A 629 -13.52 -1.34 -21.42
N ARG A 630 -13.93 -1.53 -22.68
CA ARG A 630 -13.84 -0.50 -23.72
C ARG A 630 -14.62 0.76 -23.33
N ALA A 631 -15.86 0.57 -22.88
CA ALA A 631 -16.75 1.67 -22.52
C ALA A 631 -16.27 2.43 -21.28
N LEU A 632 -15.76 1.74 -20.24
CA LEU A 632 -15.19 2.39 -19.05
C LEU A 632 -13.95 3.22 -19.38
N ARG A 633 -13.06 2.71 -20.25
CA ARG A 633 -11.88 3.47 -20.68
C ARG A 633 -12.29 4.70 -21.48
N ALA A 634 -13.26 4.57 -22.38
CA ALA A 634 -13.79 5.68 -23.15
C ALA A 634 -14.40 6.76 -22.24
N ALA A 635 -15.20 6.36 -21.25
CA ALA A 635 -15.78 7.29 -20.27
C ALA A 635 -14.72 8.09 -19.50
N LEU A 636 -13.64 7.43 -19.06
CA LEU A 636 -12.52 8.11 -18.39
C LEU A 636 -11.77 9.06 -19.32
N GLU A 637 -11.54 8.66 -20.58
CA GLU A 637 -10.86 9.48 -21.58
C GLU A 637 -11.69 10.71 -21.96
N HIS A 638 -12.95 10.51 -22.30
CA HIS A 638 -13.85 11.57 -22.77
C HIS A 638 -14.27 12.53 -21.65
N GLY A 639 -14.35 12.03 -20.41
CA GLY A 639 -14.62 12.85 -19.23
C GLY A 639 -13.50 13.82 -18.91
N GLY A 640 -12.26 13.39 -19.08
CA GLY A 640 -11.07 14.23 -18.91
C GLY A 640 -11.16 15.16 -17.68
N PRO A 641 -10.91 16.47 -17.83
CA PRO A 641 -10.97 17.42 -16.71
C PRO A 641 -12.40 17.74 -16.23
N TYR A 642 -13.41 17.37 -16.98
CA TYR A 642 -14.82 17.71 -16.68
C TYR A 642 -15.51 16.68 -15.79
N LEU A 643 -14.89 15.52 -15.59
CA LEU A 643 -15.42 14.48 -14.72
C LEU A 643 -15.18 14.82 -13.26
N GLU A 644 -16.26 14.93 -12.49
CA GLU A 644 -16.17 15.19 -11.06
C GLU A 644 -15.55 14.01 -10.29
N ALA A 645 -14.97 14.29 -9.11
CA ALA A 645 -14.27 13.31 -8.31
C ALA A 645 -15.08 12.04 -7.99
N PRO A 646 -16.39 12.09 -7.61
CA PRO A 646 -17.18 10.89 -7.36
C PRO A 646 -17.34 9.99 -8.60
N GLY A 647 -17.69 10.60 -9.73
CA GLY A 647 -17.85 9.88 -11.00
C GLY A 647 -16.54 9.24 -11.47
N ARG A 648 -15.43 9.96 -11.30
CA ARG A 648 -14.10 9.47 -11.61
C ARG A 648 -13.72 8.27 -10.73
N ALA A 649 -13.94 8.36 -9.43
CA ALA A 649 -13.70 7.28 -8.48
C ALA A 649 -14.48 6.02 -8.86
N GLN A 650 -15.78 6.17 -9.19
CA GLN A 650 -16.65 5.06 -9.56
C GLN A 650 -16.19 4.36 -10.84
N LEU A 651 -15.85 5.13 -11.89
CA LEU A 651 -15.39 4.56 -13.16
C LEU A 651 -14.05 3.83 -13.01
N HIS A 652 -13.11 4.40 -12.24
CA HIS A 652 -11.84 3.73 -11.96
C HIS A 652 -12.04 2.43 -11.17
N LEU A 653 -12.94 2.42 -10.18
CA LEU A 653 -13.23 1.24 -9.39
C LEU A 653 -13.84 0.13 -10.25
N GLN A 654 -14.84 0.43 -11.05
CA GLN A 654 -15.45 -0.54 -11.97
C GLN A 654 -14.43 -1.12 -12.96
N LEU A 655 -13.55 -0.27 -13.48
CA LEU A 655 -12.50 -0.72 -14.40
C LEU A 655 -11.47 -1.62 -13.68
N ALA A 656 -11.13 -1.30 -12.42
CA ALA A 656 -10.25 -2.15 -11.60
C ALA A 656 -10.86 -3.54 -11.38
N GLU A 657 -12.16 -3.63 -11.08
CA GLU A 657 -12.88 -4.90 -10.89
C GLU A 657 -12.88 -5.74 -12.18
N VAL A 658 -13.18 -5.11 -13.32
CA VAL A 658 -13.18 -5.78 -14.63
C VAL A 658 -11.79 -6.33 -14.97
N LEU A 659 -10.75 -5.52 -14.79
CA LEU A 659 -9.37 -5.92 -15.07
C LEU A 659 -8.88 -7.00 -14.11
N GLY A 660 -9.24 -6.90 -12.82
CA GLY A 660 -8.95 -7.90 -11.80
C GLY A 660 -9.57 -9.25 -12.12
N GLY A 661 -10.83 -9.29 -12.59
CA GLY A 661 -11.52 -10.49 -13.06
C GLY A 661 -10.87 -11.14 -14.30
N ARG A 662 -10.13 -10.35 -15.10
CA ARG A 662 -9.36 -10.82 -16.26
C ARG A 662 -7.91 -11.22 -15.91
N GLY A 663 -7.51 -11.21 -14.65
CA GLY A 663 -6.16 -11.55 -14.22
C GLY A 663 -5.10 -10.44 -14.48
N ARG A 664 -5.50 -9.25 -14.90
CA ARG A 664 -4.61 -8.10 -15.16
C ARG A 664 -4.36 -7.32 -13.87
N ALA A 665 -3.76 -7.99 -12.88
CA ALA A 665 -3.63 -7.46 -11.52
C ALA A 665 -2.87 -6.12 -11.44
N GLN A 666 -1.87 -5.90 -12.31
CA GLN A 666 -1.10 -4.65 -12.32
C GLN A 666 -1.97 -3.46 -12.71
N GLU A 667 -2.67 -3.53 -13.84
CA GLU A 667 -3.54 -2.45 -14.29
C GLU A 667 -4.75 -2.27 -13.36
N ALA A 668 -5.28 -3.37 -12.80
CA ALA A 668 -6.33 -3.30 -11.80
C ALA A 668 -5.88 -2.52 -10.56
N ALA A 669 -4.64 -2.74 -10.09
CA ALA A 669 -4.07 -1.99 -8.98
C ALA A 669 -3.93 -0.49 -9.28
N GLU A 670 -3.50 -0.12 -10.49
CA GLU A 670 -3.39 1.27 -10.93
C GLU A 670 -4.75 1.98 -10.89
N HIS A 671 -5.79 1.33 -11.40
CA HIS A 671 -7.13 1.90 -11.37
C HIS A 671 -7.76 1.90 -9.96
N ALA A 672 -7.53 0.87 -9.13
CA ALA A 672 -7.99 0.87 -7.74
C ALA A 672 -7.31 1.97 -6.90
N LEU A 673 -6.05 2.26 -7.19
CA LEU A 673 -5.29 3.36 -6.59
C LEU A 673 -5.90 4.72 -6.92
N GLU A 674 -6.23 4.96 -8.19
CA GLU A 674 -6.92 6.18 -8.62
C GLU A 674 -8.32 6.26 -8.01
N ALA A 675 -9.07 5.15 -7.94
CA ALA A 675 -10.38 5.11 -7.31
C ALA A 675 -10.31 5.52 -5.83
N ALA A 676 -9.36 4.99 -5.08
CA ALA A 676 -9.15 5.36 -3.68
C ALA A 676 -8.83 6.85 -3.52
N HIS A 677 -7.95 7.39 -4.37
CA HIS A 677 -7.61 8.81 -4.36
C HIS A 677 -8.81 9.72 -4.64
N TRP A 678 -9.54 9.46 -5.73
CA TRP A 678 -10.69 10.29 -6.10
C TRP A 678 -11.85 10.16 -5.12
N SER A 679 -11.98 9.01 -4.43
CA SER A 679 -12.94 8.84 -3.34
C SER A 679 -12.59 9.72 -2.13
N ASP A 680 -11.31 9.85 -1.78
CA ASP A 680 -10.87 10.75 -0.72
C ASP A 680 -11.15 12.21 -1.08
N GLU A 681 -10.84 12.63 -2.32
CA GLU A 681 -11.14 13.98 -2.83
C GLU A 681 -12.66 14.28 -2.87
N ALA A 682 -13.48 13.24 -3.10
CA ALA A 682 -14.94 13.36 -3.08
C ALA A 682 -15.53 13.38 -1.64
N GLY A 683 -14.72 13.13 -0.61
CA GLY A 683 -15.21 12.93 0.76
C GLY A 683 -15.86 11.56 1.01
N GLU A 684 -15.75 10.62 0.06
CA GLU A 684 -16.28 9.26 0.12
C GLU A 684 -15.22 8.23 0.57
N GLY A 685 -14.17 8.69 1.24
CA GLY A 685 -13.09 7.86 1.75
C GLY A 685 -13.55 6.68 2.62
N PRO A 686 -14.50 6.89 3.58
CA PRO A 686 -15.01 5.82 4.46
C PRO A 686 -15.92 4.78 3.77
N THR A 687 -16.43 5.07 2.59
CA THR A 687 -17.35 4.20 1.84
C THR A 687 -16.64 3.63 0.61
N LEU A 688 -16.74 4.34 -0.52
CA LEU A 688 -16.13 3.93 -1.79
C LEU A 688 -14.61 3.81 -1.70
N GLY A 689 -13.95 4.71 -0.95
CA GLY A 689 -12.50 4.69 -0.76
C GLY A 689 -12.01 3.48 0.03
N ALA A 690 -12.75 3.06 1.08
CA ALA A 690 -12.43 1.86 1.84
C ALA A 690 -12.54 0.60 0.96
N TRP A 691 -13.57 0.53 0.12
CA TRP A 691 -13.74 -0.56 -0.85
C TRP A 691 -12.63 -0.57 -1.91
N ALA A 692 -12.28 0.59 -2.46
CA ALA A 692 -11.20 0.72 -3.43
C ALA A 692 -9.85 0.27 -2.84
N ARG A 693 -9.57 0.58 -1.57
CA ARG A 693 -8.36 0.12 -0.86
C ARG A 693 -8.39 -1.38 -0.58
N HIS A 694 -9.54 -1.94 -0.23
CA HIS A 694 -9.71 -3.38 -0.12
C HIS A 694 -9.32 -4.08 -1.43
N GLN A 695 -9.86 -3.63 -2.55
CA GLN A 695 -9.53 -4.17 -3.87
C GLN A 695 -8.04 -3.98 -4.22
N LEU A 696 -7.50 -2.77 -3.99
CA LEU A 696 -6.09 -2.47 -4.23
C LEU A 696 -5.17 -3.40 -3.43
N GLY A 697 -5.45 -3.61 -2.15
CA GLY A 697 -4.70 -4.53 -1.31
C GLY A 697 -4.70 -5.95 -1.84
N GLY A 698 -5.86 -6.45 -2.30
CA GLY A 698 -5.98 -7.76 -2.93
C GLY A 698 -5.20 -7.87 -4.26
N PHE A 699 -5.13 -6.80 -5.06
CA PHE A 699 -4.33 -6.79 -6.28
C PHE A 699 -2.83 -6.75 -5.99
N LEU A 700 -2.38 -5.98 -5.01
CA LEU A 700 -0.98 -5.91 -4.58
C LEU A 700 -0.51 -7.25 -3.99
N LEU A 701 -1.34 -7.90 -3.18
CA LEU A 701 -1.08 -9.23 -2.61
C LEU A 701 -0.83 -10.25 -3.72
N ARG A 702 -1.67 -10.30 -4.76
CA ARG A 702 -1.48 -11.20 -5.91
C ARG A 702 -0.20 -10.93 -6.72
N GLN A 703 0.40 -9.76 -6.56
CA GLN A 703 1.67 -9.39 -7.19
C GLN A 703 2.88 -9.67 -6.27
N GLY A 704 2.69 -10.21 -5.06
CA GLY A 704 3.75 -10.41 -4.07
C GLY A 704 4.27 -9.10 -3.43
N ARG A 705 3.54 -7.99 -3.57
CA ARG A 705 3.88 -6.68 -3.02
C ARG A 705 3.37 -6.56 -1.58
N TRP A 706 3.86 -7.47 -0.72
CA TRP A 706 3.31 -7.72 0.62
C TRP A 706 3.29 -6.48 1.52
N ALA A 707 4.38 -5.71 1.54
CA ALA A 707 4.47 -4.53 2.40
C ALA A 707 3.50 -3.43 1.98
N GLU A 708 3.37 -3.17 0.68
CA GLU A 708 2.43 -2.18 0.16
C GLU A 708 0.98 -2.62 0.37
N ALA A 709 0.69 -3.92 0.14
CA ALA A 709 -0.62 -4.49 0.42
C ALA A 709 -0.99 -4.35 1.91
N ALA A 710 -0.06 -4.63 2.81
CA ALA A 710 -0.27 -4.50 4.25
C ALA A 710 -0.61 -3.06 4.65
N GLU A 711 0.16 -2.06 4.18
CA GLU A 711 -0.11 -0.64 4.47
C GLU A 711 -1.48 -0.19 3.96
N VAL A 712 -1.84 -0.58 2.74
CA VAL A 712 -3.14 -0.24 2.14
C VAL A 712 -4.29 -0.90 2.90
N LEU A 713 -4.19 -2.21 3.19
CA LEU A 713 -5.24 -2.95 3.92
C LEU A 713 -5.37 -2.46 5.37
N GLU A 714 -4.27 -2.18 6.06
CA GLU A 714 -4.31 -1.59 7.40
C GLU A 714 -5.01 -0.23 7.40
N SER A 715 -4.76 0.58 6.37
CA SER A 715 -5.39 1.90 6.24
C SER A 715 -6.90 1.83 5.92
N ALA A 716 -7.36 0.74 5.29
CA ALA A 716 -8.76 0.52 4.96
C ALA A 716 -9.60 0.05 6.17
N LEU A 717 -9.01 -0.73 7.08
CA LEU A 717 -9.72 -1.42 8.17
C LEU A 717 -10.56 -0.51 9.08
N PRO A 718 -10.14 0.72 9.46
CA PRO A 718 -10.95 1.60 10.30
C PRO A 718 -12.28 2.02 9.67
N ASP A 719 -12.34 2.06 8.35
CA ASP A 719 -13.50 2.50 7.57
C ASP A 719 -14.35 1.33 7.04
N LEU A 720 -13.78 0.11 6.98
CA LEU A 720 -14.52 -1.08 6.58
C LEU A 720 -15.44 -1.54 7.70
N SER A 721 -16.74 -1.56 7.44
CA SER A 721 -17.76 -2.02 8.38
C SER A 721 -18.66 -3.09 7.78
N ALA A 722 -19.16 -3.97 8.64
CA ALA A 722 -20.13 -4.97 8.25
C ALA A 722 -21.44 -4.36 7.70
N GLU A 723 -21.85 -3.22 8.22
CA GLU A 723 -23.08 -2.52 7.80
C GLU A 723 -22.99 -2.00 6.36
N THR A 724 -21.85 -1.43 5.99
CA THR A 724 -21.66 -0.77 4.68
C THR A 724 -21.09 -1.72 3.64
N HIS A 725 -20.16 -2.60 4.02
CA HIS A 725 -19.37 -3.40 3.09
C HIS A 725 -19.62 -4.91 3.23
N GLY A 726 -20.36 -5.31 4.27
CA GLY A 726 -20.60 -6.72 4.61
C GLY A 726 -19.46 -7.36 5.43
N ASP A 727 -19.82 -8.34 6.27
CA ASP A 727 -18.84 -9.08 7.09
C ASP A 727 -17.77 -9.77 6.25
N GLY A 728 -18.13 -10.27 5.06
CA GLY A 728 -17.20 -10.93 4.14
C GLY A 728 -16.02 -10.05 3.75
N ALA A 729 -16.26 -8.78 3.44
CA ALA A 729 -15.19 -7.84 3.09
C ALA A 729 -14.25 -7.58 4.27
N VAL A 730 -14.79 -7.43 5.47
CA VAL A 730 -13.99 -7.22 6.69
C VAL A 730 -13.12 -8.44 7.00
N VAL A 731 -13.71 -9.65 6.94
CA VAL A 731 -12.98 -10.91 7.15
C VAL A 731 -11.88 -11.08 6.11
N GLN A 732 -12.21 -10.88 4.83
CA GLN A 732 -11.25 -11.05 3.75
C GLN A 732 -10.09 -10.05 3.83
N THR A 733 -10.35 -8.79 4.20
CA THR A 733 -9.31 -7.78 4.40
C THR A 733 -8.36 -8.19 5.53
N LYS A 734 -8.90 -8.67 6.65
CA LYS A 734 -8.09 -9.15 7.79
C LYS A 734 -7.31 -10.42 7.44
N TRP A 735 -7.88 -11.31 6.65
CA TRP A 735 -7.22 -12.52 6.16
C TRP A 735 -6.02 -12.15 5.27
N TRP A 736 -6.26 -11.37 4.21
CA TRP A 736 -5.21 -10.92 3.30
C TRP A 736 -4.11 -10.15 4.03
N LEU A 737 -4.49 -9.30 4.99
CA LEU A 737 -3.52 -8.62 5.83
C LEU A 737 -2.71 -9.61 6.67
N GLY A 738 -3.34 -10.64 7.23
CA GLY A 738 -2.65 -11.72 7.93
C GLY A 738 -1.65 -12.45 7.05
N ASP A 739 -1.98 -12.68 5.77
CA ASP A 739 -1.08 -13.30 4.80
C ASP A 739 0.12 -12.39 4.50
N CYS A 740 -0.13 -11.10 4.24
CA CYS A 740 0.94 -10.12 4.03
C CYS A 740 1.90 -10.03 5.23
N LEU A 741 1.35 -9.96 6.45
CA LEU A 741 2.13 -9.88 7.68
C LEU A 741 2.98 -11.14 7.91
N SER A 742 2.43 -12.31 7.58
CA SER A 742 3.15 -13.58 7.67
C SER A 742 4.35 -13.62 6.73
N GLU A 743 4.17 -13.19 5.48
CA GLU A 743 5.25 -13.10 4.49
C GLU A 743 6.32 -12.05 4.87
N LEU A 744 5.94 -11.02 5.62
CA LEU A 744 6.86 -10.03 6.15
C LEU A 744 7.58 -10.48 7.45
N GLY A 745 7.27 -11.69 7.96
CA GLY A 745 7.82 -12.19 9.22
C GLY A 745 7.18 -11.60 10.48
N GLU A 746 6.11 -10.81 10.34
CA GLU A 746 5.38 -10.18 11.43
C GLU A 746 4.32 -11.14 12.01
N HIS A 747 4.75 -12.34 12.38
CA HIS A 747 3.87 -13.47 12.69
C HIS A 747 2.90 -13.22 13.83
N ARG A 748 3.30 -12.45 14.85
CA ARG A 748 2.40 -12.10 15.96
C ARG A 748 1.24 -11.24 15.48
N ALA A 749 1.53 -10.21 14.69
CA ALA A 749 0.51 -9.35 14.11
C ALA A 749 -0.39 -10.12 13.12
N ALA A 750 0.20 -11.02 12.33
CA ALA A 750 -0.55 -11.93 11.45
C ALA A 750 -1.56 -12.77 12.22
N ALA A 751 -1.13 -13.37 13.34
CA ALA A 751 -2.00 -14.15 14.21
C ALA A 751 -3.17 -13.32 14.75
N GLU A 752 -2.90 -12.11 15.22
CA GLU A 752 -3.93 -11.19 15.73
C GLU A 752 -4.99 -10.87 14.68
N ARG A 753 -4.59 -10.58 13.43
CA ARG A 753 -5.53 -10.29 12.34
C ARG A 753 -6.37 -11.52 11.97
N ARG A 754 -5.74 -12.69 11.87
CA ARG A 754 -6.42 -13.96 11.56
C ARG A 754 -7.40 -14.37 12.67
N LEU A 755 -7.04 -14.19 13.95
CA LEU A 755 -7.95 -14.42 15.08
C LEU A 755 -9.15 -13.46 15.06
N GLN A 756 -8.93 -12.17 14.75
CA GLN A 756 -10.02 -11.21 14.61
C GLN A 756 -10.96 -11.58 13.45
N ALA A 757 -10.43 -12.07 12.33
CA ALA A 757 -11.24 -12.57 11.22
C ALA A 757 -12.02 -13.85 11.61
N ALA A 758 -11.37 -14.79 12.28
CA ALA A 758 -11.99 -16.02 12.78
C ALA A 758 -13.15 -15.75 13.74
N GLU A 759 -13.02 -14.74 14.62
CA GLU A 759 -14.09 -14.36 15.56
C GLU A 759 -15.34 -13.85 14.85
N ILE A 760 -15.20 -13.14 13.71
CA ILE A 760 -16.35 -12.74 12.88
C ILE A 760 -16.95 -13.97 12.17
N ALA A 761 -16.10 -14.76 11.50
CA ALA A 761 -16.52 -15.94 10.75
C ALA A 761 -17.17 -17.02 11.63
N ARG A 762 -16.91 -17.04 12.94
CA ARG A 762 -17.54 -17.93 13.92
C ARG A 762 -19.07 -17.84 13.92
N HIS A 763 -19.61 -16.69 13.54
CA HIS A 763 -21.05 -16.45 13.53
C HIS A 763 -21.72 -16.77 12.19
N TRP A 764 -20.95 -17.19 11.19
CA TRP A 764 -21.47 -17.55 9.88
C TRP A 764 -22.12 -18.94 9.88
N PRO A 765 -23.12 -19.18 9.03
CA PRO A 765 -23.71 -20.49 8.88
C PRO A 765 -22.69 -21.56 8.44
N GLU A 766 -21.77 -21.19 7.56
CA GLU A 766 -20.72 -22.08 7.06
C GLU A 766 -19.44 -21.83 7.83
N GLN A 767 -18.92 -22.87 8.49
CA GLN A 767 -17.80 -22.78 9.42
C GLN A 767 -16.43 -23.09 8.80
N HIS A 768 -16.37 -23.25 7.48
CA HIS A 768 -15.11 -23.59 6.79
C HIS A 768 -14.07 -22.48 6.95
N ASP A 769 -14.45 -21.23 6.70
CA ASP A 769 -13.54 -20.07 6.81
C ASP A 769 -13.10 -19.84 8.27
N HIS A 770 -14.00 -20.07 9.24
CA HIS A 770 -13.65 -20.04 10.66
C HIS A 770 -12.57 -21.06 11.00
N ALA A 771 -12.71 -22.31 10.54
CA ALA A 771 -11.72 -23.36 10.77
C ALA A 771 -10.38 -23.05 10.08
N THR A 772 -10.42 -22.54 8.84
CA THR A 772 -9.23 -22.15 8.08
C THR A 772 -8.48 -21.01 8.78
N LEU A 773 -9.17 -19.96 9.19
CA LEU A 773 -8.58 -18.81 9.87
C LEU A 773 -8.00 -19.19 11.24
N ALA A 774 -8.68 -20.06 11.98
CA ALA A 774 -8.18 -20.59 13.26
C ALA A 774 -6.89 -21.40 13.05
N HIS A 775 -6.81 -22.22 12.00
CA HIS A 775 -5.60 -22.96 11.64
C HIS A 775 -4.44 -22.05 11.25
N LEU A 776 -4.68 -21.08 10.36
CA LEU A 776 -3.66 -20.11 9.93
C LEU A 776 -3.20 -19.20 11.07
N ALA A 777 -4.08 -18.86 12.01
CA ALA A 777 -3.71 -18.13 13.21
C ALA A 777 -2.79 -18.97 14.12
N ALA A 778 -3.08 -20.26 14.27
CA ALA A 778 -2.23 -21.18 15.03
C ALA A 778 -0.83 -21.31 14.41
N GLU A 779 -0.74 -21.38 13.09
CA GLU A 779 0.52 -21.39 12.36
C GLU A 779 1.34 -20.11 12.63
N SER A 780 0.71 -18.95 12.54
CA SER A 780 1.35 -17.67 12.86
C SER A 780 1.82 -17.58 14.33
N LEU A 781 1.03 -18.08 15.28
CA LEU A 781 1.44 -18.14 16.69
C LEU A 781 2.67 -19.02 16.89
N GLY A 782 2.72 -20.17 16.20
CA GLY A 782 3.87 -21.07 16.22
C GLY A 782 5.14 -20.40 15.69
N HIS A 783 5.06 -19.69 14.55
CA HIS A 783 6.16 -18.90 13.98
C HIS A 783 6.56 -17.71 14.88
N ALA A 784 5.64 -17.17 15.65
CA ALA A 784 5.89 -16.10 16.61
C ALA A 784 6.54 -16.62 17.93
N GLY A 785 6.80 -17.94 18.05
CA GLY A 785 7.33 -18.56 19.28
C GLY A 785 6.31 -18.70 20.42
N LEU A 786 5.02 -18.45 20.17
CA LEU A 786 3.92 -18.54 21.13
C LEU A 786 3.33 -19.97 21.09
N HIS A 787 4.14 -20.95 21.47
CA HIS A 787 3.84 -22.36 21.22
C HIS A 787 2.65 -22.88 22.00
N THR A 788 2.45 -22.42 23.24
CA THR A 788 1.29 -22.81 24.06
C THR A 788 -0.03 -22.31 23.44
N GLU A 789 -0.04 -21.05 23.01
CA GLU A 789 -1.18 -20.44 22.34
C GLU A 789 -1.44 -21.08 20.96
N ALA A 790 -0.38 -21.44 20.26
CA ALA A 790 -0.46 -22.16 18.99
C ALA A 790 -1.09 -23.55 19.17
N ASP A 791 -0.68 -24.33 20.17
CA ASP A 791 -1.29 -25.64 20.47
C ASP A 791 -2.77 -25.53 20.77
N GLN A 792 -3.16 -24.54 21.59
CA GLN A 792 -4.58 -24.29 21.90
C GLN A 792 -5.37 -23.88 20.65
N ALA A 793 -4.80 -23.07 19.77
CA ALA A 793 -5.45 -22.64 18.55
C ALA A 793 -5.59 -23.80 17.53
N TYR A 794 -4.56 -24.63 17.37
CA TYR A 794 -4.64 -25.85 16.56
C TYR A 794 -5.64 -26.87 17.11
N THR A 795 -5.76 -26.99 18.43
CA THR A 795 -6.76 -27.84 19.07
C THR A 795 -8.17 -27.41 18.65
N ARG A 796 -8.46 -26.11 18.77
CA ARG A 796 -9.75 -25.55 18.34
C ARG A 796 -10.00 -25.72 16.82
N ALA A 797 -8.99 -25.46 15.99
CA ALA A 797 -9.08 -25.69 14.56
C ALA A 797 -9.35 -27.17 14.23
N GLY A 798 -8.67 -28.10 14.91
CA GLY A 798 -8.90 -29.54 14.78
C GLY A 798 -10.33 -29.97 15.14
N ASP A 799 -10.90 -29.43 16.23
CA ASP A 799 -12.28 -29.68 16.62
C ASP A 799 -13.27 -29.15 15.57
N LEU A 800 -13.01 -27.96 15.01
CA LEU A 800 -13.83 -27.45 13.92
C LEU A 800 -13.74 -28.32 12.67
N TRP A 801 -12.55 -28.72 12.25
CA TRP A 801 -12.34 -29.57 11.10
C TRP A 801 -13.03 -30.91 11.28
N ARG A 802 -13.00 -31.50 12.52
CA ARG A 802 -13.70 -32.73 12.85
C ARG A 802 -15.24 -32.56 12.73
N SER A 803 -15.77 -31.44 13.22
CA SER A 803 -17.19 -31.13 13.13
C SER A 803 -17.68 -30.94 11.68
N LEU A 804 -16.79 -30.49 10.79
CA LEU A 804 -17.05 -30.30 9.37
C LEU A 804 -16.80 -31.56 8.54
N GLY A 805 -16.31 -32.65 9.15
CA GLY A 805 -15.91 -33.86 8.43
C GLY A 805 -14.69 -33.70 7.53
N ASN A 806 -13.94 -32.61 7.72
CA ASN A 806 -12.73 -32.32 6.94
C ASN A 806 -11.50 -32.98 7.58
N VAL A 807 -11.26 -34.23 7.21
CA VAL A 807 -10.15 -35.03 7.73
C VAL A 807 -8.80 -34.39 7.37
N HIS A 808 -8.68 -33.77 6.22
CA HIS A 808 -7.45 -33.13 5.74
C HIS A 808 -7.00 -32.00 6.68
N GLY A 809 -7.90 -31.08 7.01
CA GLY A 809 -7.64 -30.01 7.97
C GLY A 809 -7.33 -30.51 9.37
N LEU A 810 -8.05 -31.55 9.82
CA LEU A 810 -7.83 -32.19 11.12
C LEU A 810 -6.43 -32.82 11.23
N VAL A 811 -6.05 -33.62 10.26
CA VAL A 811 -4.72 -34.28 10.22
C VAL A 811 -3.57 -33.27 10.22
N ARG A 812 -3.69 -32.19 9.44
CA ARG A 812 -2.70 -31.10 9.43
C ARG A 812 -2.59 -30.43 10.80
N SER A 813 -3.71 -30.20 11.48
CA SER A 813 -3.71 -29.63 12.84
C SER A 813 -3.03 -30.57 13.84
N LEU A 814 -3.29 -31.87 13.78
CA LEU A 814 -2.67 -32.88 14.65
C LEU A 814 -1.14 -32.96 14.43
N ARG A 815 -0.69 -32.97 13.18
CA ARG A 815 0.74 -32.96 12.84
C ARG A 815 1.44 -31.70 13.36
N ALA A 816 0.84 -30.53 13.17
CA ALA A 816 1.41 -29.27 13.66
C ALA A 816 1.54 -29.29 15.20
N ARG A 817 0.53 -29.79 15.90
CA ARG A 817 0.59 -29.98 17.38
C ARG A 817 1.68 -30.93 17.81
N ALA A 818 1.88 -32.03 17.06
CA ALA A 818 2.95 -32.98 17.35
C ALA A 818 4.34 -32.34 17.27
N TRP A 819 4.58 -31.46 16.28
CA TRP A 819 5.82 -30.70 16.18
C TRP A 819 5.99 -29.68 17.32
N LEU A 820 4.90 -29.05 17.74
CA LEU A 820 4.92 -28.13 18.89
C LEU A 820 5.24 -28.84 20.21
N ALA A 821 4.77 -30.08 20.38
CA ALA A 821 4.99 -30.84 21.61
C ALA A 821 6.47 -31.11 21.94
N LEU A 822 7.38 -30.98 20.96
CA LEU A 822 8.84 -31.06 21.16
C LEU A 822 9.47 -29.75 21.63
N ARG A 823 8.70 -28.68 21.78
CA ARG A 823 9.21 -27.38 22.27
C ARG A 823 9.31 -27.35 23.78
N ALA A 824 10.32 -26.67 24.30
CA ALA A 824 10.62 -26.64 25.73
C ALA A 824 9.48 -26.08 26.61
N ASP A 825 8.68 -25.18 26.08
CA ASP A 825 7.51 -24.58 26.75
C ASP A 825 6.27 -25.48 26.76
N LEU A 826 6.30 -26.61 26.04
CA LEU A 826 5.27 -27.66 26.02
C LEU A 826 5.81 -29.01 26.55
N ALA A 827 6.82 -28.98 27.40
CA ALA A 827 7.51 -30.15 27.91
C ALA A 827 6.56 -31.20 28.59
N ASP A 828 5.39 -30.79 29.06
CA ASP A 828 4.38 -31.67 29.65
C ASP A 828 3.81 -32.68 28.60
N LEU A 829 3.80 -32.32 27.32
CA LEU A 829 3.42 -33.22 26.22
C LEU A 829 4.59 -34.10 25.80
N GLY A 830 5.73 -33.52 25.59
CA GLY A 830 7.00 -34.20 25.24
C GLY A 830 6.89 -35.12 24.04
N LEU A 831 7.84 -36.04 23.92
CA LEU A 831 7.89 -37.02 22.83
C LEU A 831 6.69 -37.98 22.82
N ASP A 832 6.21 -38.41 24.00
CA ASP A 832 5.06 -39.32 24.08
C ASP A 832 3.79 -38.67 23.56
N GLY A 833 3.52 -37.41 23.92
CA GLY A 833 2.39 -36.65 23.38
C GLY A 833 2.52 -36.38 21.87
N ALA A 834 3.73 -36.13 21.38
CA ALA A 834 3.98 -36.00 19.94
C ALA A 834 3.69 -37.31 19.18
N ARG A 835 4.10 -38.47 19.74
CA ARG A 835 3.79 -39.79 19.18
C ARG A 835 2.29 -40.07 19.15
N GLU A 836 1.57 -39.75 20.24
CA GLU A 836 0.10 -39.92 20.31
C GLU A 836 -0.61 -39.06 19.24
N LEU A 837 -0.19 -37.80 19.04
CA LEU A 837 -0.79 -36.90 18.05
C LEU A 837 -0.52 -37.35 16.61
N MET A 838 0.68 -37.85 16.30
CA MET A 838 1.01 -38.40 14.98
C MET A 838 0.23 -39.71 14.74
N SER A 839 0.12 -40.60 15.75
CA SER A 839 -0.67 -41.83 15.63
C SER A 839 -2.14 -41.52 15.41
N ALA A 840 -2.70 -40.55 16.13
CA ALA A 840 -4.09 -40.12 15.93
C ALA A 840 -4.29 -39.53 14.50
N ALA A 841 -3.31 -38.83 13.95
CA ALA A 841 -3.40 -38.33 12.58
C ALA A 841 -3.42 -39.47 11.53
N ILE A 842 -2.64 -40.54 11.75
CA ILE A 842 -2.65 -41.75 10.93
C ILE A 842 -4.02 -42.43 11.02
N GLU A 843 -4.53 -42.69 12.25
CA GLU A 843 -5.82 -43.31 12.49
C GLU A 843 -7.00 -42.60 11.83
N GLU A 844 -7.02 -41.25 11.88
CA GLU A 844 -8.03 -40.43 11.19
C GLU A 844 -7.95 -40.57 9.66
N CYS A 845 -6.74 -40.62 9.07
CA CYS A 845 -6.58 -40.89 7.65
C CYS A 845 -7.08 -42.29 7.25
N GLU A 846 -6.68 -43.33 8.01
CA GLU A 846 -7.04 -44.70 7.73
C GLU A 846 -8.55 -44.90 7.87
N ALA A 847 -9.18 -44.38 8.93
CA ALA A 847 -10.61 -44.43 9.13
C ALA A 847 -11.38 -43.76 7.97
N ALA A 848 -10.90 -42.63 7.49
CA ALA A 848 -11.53 -41.95 6.37
C ALA A 848 -11.38 -42.73 5.05
N LEU A 849 -10.21 -43.35 4.82
CA LEU A 849 -9.96 -44.19 3.65
C LEU A 849 -10.88 -45.39 3.56
N LEU A 850 -11.30 -45.96 4.72
CA LEU A 850 -12.22 -47.10 4.78
C LEU A 850 -13.65 -46.77 4.32
N VAL A 851 -14.06 -45.48 4.44
CA VAL A 851 -15.44 -45.06 4.15
C VAL A 851 -15.55 -44.20 2.89
N THR A 852 -14.43 -43.86 2.25
CA THR A 852 -14.39 -43.00 1.07
C THR A 852 -14.53 -43.83 -0.22
N ASP A 853 -15.59 -43.57 -1.00
CA ASP A 853 -15.86 -44.22 -2.27
C ASP A 853 -15.31 -43.42 -3.47
N ASP A 854 -15.10 -42.10 -3.31
CA ASP A 854 -14.59 -41.22 -4.33
C ASP A 854 -13.08 -41.37 -4.53
N GLU A 855 -12.66 -41.67 -5.76
CA GLU A 855 -11.27 -41.97 -6.09
C GLU A 855 -10.34 -40.77 -5.90
N GLU A 856 -10.80 -39.56 -6.24
CA GLU A 856 -9.98 -38.33 -6.08
C GLU A 856 -9.74 -38.01 -4.60
N THR A 857 -10.78 -38.11 -3.78
CA THR A 857 -10.68 -37.95 -2.33
C THR A 857 -9.81 -39.04 -1.71
N ARG A 858 -9.90 -40.28 -2.20
CA ARG A 858 -9.07 -41.41 -1.74
C ARG A 858 -7.60 -41.14 -2.03
N GLN A 859 -7.26 -40.68 -3.25
CA GLN A 859 -5.87 -40.33 -3.61
C GLN A 859 -5.32 -39.20 -2.74
N ARG A 860 -6.12 -38.17 -2.47
CA ARG A 860 -5.74 -37.07 -1.58
C ARG A 860 -5.48 -37.53 -0.14
N LEU A 861 -6.37 -38.35 0.41
CA LEU A 861 -6.21 -38.90 1.76
C LEU A 861 -5.02 -39.85 1.86
N THR A 862 -4.77 -40.66 0.82
CA THR A 862 -3.58 -41.53 0.75
C THR A 862 -2.31 -40.66 0.72
N GLY A 863 -2.30 -39.57 -0.01
CA GLY A 863 -1.21 -38.59 0.01
C GLY A 863 -0.95 -37.99 1.39
N GLU A 864 -2.03 -37.59 2.11
CA GLU A 864 -1.92 -37.10 3.50
C GLU A 864 -1.40 -38.16 4.46
N LEU A 865 -1.82 -39.40 4.32
CA LEU A 865 -1.31 -40.51 5.11
C LEU A 865 0.20 -40.67 4.90
N GLY A 866 0.66 -40.66 3.63
CA GLY A 866 2.09 -40.71 3.30
C GLY A 866 2.89 -39.56 3.88
N HIS A 867 2.36 -38.34 3.80
CA HIS A 867 2.98 -37.17 4.42
C HIS A 867 3.01 -37.27 5.95
N THR A 868 1.99 -37.84 6.57
CA THR A 868 1.93 -38.02 8.03
C THR A 868 3.01 -39.01 8.49
N HIS A 869 3.14 -40.16 7.84
CA HIS A 869 4.21 -41.13 8.13
C HIS A 869 5.60 -40.52 7.93
N ARG A 870 5.84 -39.76 6.84
CA ARG A 870 7.12 -39.13 6.59
C ARG A 870 7.46 -38.11 7.70
N GLN A 871 6.51 -37.23 8.05
CA GLN A 871 6.74 -36.25 9.12
C GLN A 871 6.88 -36.92 10.50
N PHE A 872 6.22 -38.04 10.74
CA PHE A 872 6.41 -38.80 11.98
C PHE A 872 7.82 -39.40 12.06
N GLY A 873 8.34 -39.94 10.95
CA GLY A 873 9.73 -40.38 10.90
C GLY A 873 10.72 -39.25 11.17
N GLU A 874 10.53 -38.09 10.51
CA GLU A 874 11.38 -36.90 10.73
C GLU A 874 11.29 -36.41 12.18
N LEU A 875 10.10 -36.36 12.78
CA LEU A 875 9.90 -35.97 14.17
C LEU A 875 10.66 -36.90 15.13
N LEU A 876 10.57 -38.22 14.94
CA LEU A 876 11.28 -39.18 15.76
C LEU A 876 12.80 -39.04 15.64
N ALA A 877 13.33 -38.84 14.44
CA ALA A 877 14.76 -38.62 14.22
C ALA A 877 15.27 -37.32 14.91
N ARG A 878 14.48 -36.26 14.88
CA ARG A 878 14.83 -34.97 15.50
C ARG A 878 14.55 -34.89 17.01
N SER A 879 13.87 -35.87 17.59
CA SER A 879 13.52 -35.85 19.00
C SER A 879 14.66 -36.22 19.95
N VAL A 880 15.79 -36.71 19.40
CA VAL A 880 16.94 -37.18 20.17
C VAL A 880 17.96 -36.07 20.27
N ALA A 881 18.43 -35.76 21.49
CA ALA A 881 19.51 -34.81 21.70
C ALA A 881 20.84 -35.38 21.19
N GLU A 882 21.71 -34.52 20.66
CA GLU A 882 23.04 -34.90 20.17
C GLU A 882 23.91 -35.57 21.27
N GLU A 883 23.62 -35.30 22.56
CA GLU A 883 24.33 -35.81 23.73
C GLU A 883 23.70 -37.08 24.32
N ALA A 884 22.64 -37.66 23.65
CA ALA A 884 21.97 -38.86 24.12
C ALA A 884 22.88 -40.11 24.02
N GLU A 885 22.55 -41.15 24.78
CA GLU A 885 23.27 -42.44 24.69
C GLU A 885 23.03 -43.09 23.30
N ASP A 886 24.07 -43.69 22.74
CA ASP A 886 24.05 -44.34 21.42
C ASP A 886 22.85 -45.27 21.21
N THR A 887 22.46 -45.99 22.26
CA THR A 887 21.32 -46.90 22.24
C THR A 887 19.98 -46.20 22.08
N ALA A 888 19.84 -44.99 22.65
CA ALA A 888 18.65 -44.17 22.51
C ALA A 888 18.56 -43.56 21.10
N ILE A 889 19.67 -43.08 20.56
CA ILE A 889 19.78 -42.60 19.20
C ILE A 889 19.40 -43.67 18.20
N GLN A 890 20.01 -44.86 18.34
CA GLN A 890 19.73 -46.02 17.49
C GLN A 890 18.25 -46.41 17.54
N GLY A 891 17.63 -46.46 18.75
CA GLY A 891 16.20 -46.78 18.89
C GLY A 891 15.28 -45.79 18.19
N ALA A 892 15.56 -44.50 18.33
CA ALA A 892 14.79 -43.45 17.66
C ALA A 892 14.93 -43.46 16.14
N PHE A 893 16.15 -43.77 15.61
CA PHE A 893 16.36 -43.89 14.17
C PHE A 893 15.71 -45.14 13.56
N GLU A 894 15.63 -46.24 14.31
CA GLU A 894 14.89 -47.44 13.89
C GLU A 894 13.36 -47.15 13.83
N ASP A 895 12.83 -46.48 14.82
CA ASP A 895 11.42 -46.07 14.81
C ASP A 895 11.16 -45.08 13.65
N ALA A 896 12.07 -44.12 13.43
CA ALA A 896 12.01 -43.16 12.32
C ALA A 896 12.03 -43.85 10.95
N LEU A 897 12.95 -44.79 10.79
CA LEU A 897 13.07 -45.60 9.56
C LEU A 897 11.79 -46.39 9.28
N THR A 898 11.17 -46.95 10.34
CA THR A 898 9.91 -47.67 10.21
C THR A 898 8.81 -46.76 9.63
N GLN A 899 8.64 -45.57 10.20
CA GLN A 899 7.63 -44.65 9.71
C GLN A 899 7.93 -44.13 8.30
N THR A 900 9.19 -43.86 8.01
CA THR A 900 9.59 -43.39 6.68
C THR A 900 9.43 -44.50 5.60
N ALA A 901 9.62 -45.74 5.98
CA ALA A 901 9.37 -46.87 5.07
C ALA A 901 7.86 -47.04 4.76
N GLU A 902 6.99 -46.84 5.77
CA GLU A 902 5.54 -46.81 5.53
C GLU A 902 5.15 -45.65 4.59
N ALA A 903 5.75 -44.45 4.75
CA ALA A 903 5.53 -43.35 3.82
C ALA A 903 5.92 -43.72 2.38
N VAL A 904 7.05 -44.38 2.18
CA VAL A 904 7.47 -44.90 0.86
C VAL A 904 6.45 -45.86 0.27
N ALA A 905 5.93 -46.79 1.09
CA ALA A 905 4.94 -47.77 0.64
C ALA A 905 3.62 -47.10 0.24
N VAL A 906 3.15 -46.15 1.05
CA VAL A 906 1.94 -45.36 0.77
C VAL A 906 2.07 -44.52 -0.50
N PHE A 907 3.18 -43.81 -0.70
CA PHE A 907 3.42 -43.06 -1.92
C PHE A 907 3.59 -43.95 -3.14
N ALA A 908 4.17 -45.11 -3.01
CA ALA A 908 4.29 -46.09 -4.10
C ALA A 908 2.92 -46.56 -4.60
N ALA A 909 1.92 -46.68 -3.70
CA ALA A 909 0.56 -47.05 -4.08
C ALA A 909 -0.16 -45.97 -4.90
N LEU A 910 0.27 -44.68 -4.83
CA LEU A 910 -0.23 -43.56 -5.64
C LEU A 910 0.30 -43.54 -7.07
N GLY A 911 1.31 -44.36 -7.41
CA GLY A 911 1.86 -44.50 -8.75
C GLY A 911 2.75 -43.32 -9.21
N GLU A 912 2.77 -43.07 -10.53
CA GLU A 912 3.68 -42.10 -11.13
C GLU A 912 3.44 -40.67 -10.67
N GLY A 913 2.21 -40.28 -10.33
CA GLY A 913 1.88 -38.95 -9.84
C GLY A 913 2.56 -38.58 -8.52
N ALA A 914 3.00 -39.57 -7.73
CA ALA A 914 3.67 -39.35 -6.45
C ALA A 914 5.19 -39.63 -6.50
N VAL A 915 5.82 -39.64 -7.66
CA VAL A 915 7.26 -39.99 -7.81
C VAL A 915 8.14 -39.05 -6.99
N HIS A 916 7.90 -37.76 -6.98
CA HIS A 916 8.72 -36.79 -6.25
C HIS A 916 8.60 -36.93 -4.72
N THR A 917 7.39 -37.17 -4.21
CA THR A 917 7.16 -37.38 -2.76
C THR A 917 7.71 -38.73 -2.31
N ARG A 918 7.54 -39.77 -3.12
CA ARG A 918 8.11 -41.12 -2.86
C ARG A 918 9.63 -41.05 -2.80
N THR A 919 10.28 -40.50 -3.80
CA THR A 919 11.74 -40.42 -3.85
C THR A 919 12.32 -39.56 -2.73
N ALA A 920 11.62 -38.53 -2.31
CA ALA A 920 11.97 -37.75 -1.10
C ALA A 920 11.95 -38.63 0.15
N ALA A 921 10.92 -39.45 0.32
CA ALA A 921 10.84 -40.38 1.44
C ALA A 921 11.89 -41.52 1.34
N GLU A 922 12.17 -42.02 0.15
CA GLU A 922 13.23 -43.01 -0.07
C GLU A 922 14.62 -42.48 0.32
N LEU A 923 14.95 -41.21 -0.03
CA LEU A 923 16.21 -40.57 0.37
C LEU A 923 16.29 -40.35 1.88
N ALA A 924 15.20 -39.90 2.50
CA ALA A 924 15.12 -39.75 3.97
C ALA A 924 15.36 -41.10 4.68
N ALA A 925 14.75 -42.21 4.17
CA ALA A 925 15.00 -43.53 4.69
C ALA A 925 16.47 -43.98 4.44
N GLY A 926 17.03 -43.64 3.29
CA GLY A 926 18.42 -43.98 2.97
C GLY A 926 19.42 -43.26 3.89
N TRP A 927 19.19 -42.01 4.26
CA TRP A 927 20.02 -41.30 5.24
C TRP A 927 19.90 -41.95 6.64
N LEU A 928 18.71 -42.31 7.07
CA LEU A 928 18.50 -43.03 8.34
C LEU A 928 19.20 -44.41 8.34
N GLU A 929 19.18 -45.14 7.20
CA GLU A 929 19.89 -46.42 7.06
C GLU A 929 21.43 -46.22 7.09
N ALA A 930 21.92 -45.08 6.54
CA ALA A 930 23.33 -44.71 6.63
C ALA A 930 23.77 -44.46 8.09
N ASP A 931 22.95 -43.67 8.82
CA ASP A 931 23.19 -43.41 10.23
C ASP A 931 23.11 -44.65 11.11
N LEU A 932 22.26 -45.59 10.77
CA LEU A 932 22.13 -46.90 11.41
C LEU A 932 23.24 -47.87 11.00
N SER A 933 24.26 -47.43 10.27
CA SER A 933 25.35 -48.26 9.78
C SER A 933 24.88 -49.41 8.84
N ARG A 934 23.89 -49.12 7.96
CA ARG A 934 23.35 -50.03 6.94
C ARG A 934 23.69 -49.55 5.52
N PRO A 935 24.97 -49.50 5.13
CA PRO A 935 25.36 -48.84 3.88
C PRO A 935 24.82 -49.56 2.64
N ALA A 936 24.62 -50.85 2.69
CA ALA A 936 24.05 -51.59 1.57
C ALA A 936 22.59 -51.23 1.25
N ASP A 937 21.78 -51.04 2.30
CA ASP A 937 20.37 -50.66 2.18
C ASP A 937 20.25 -49.20 1.70
N ALA A 938 21.00 -48.28 2.29
CA ALA A 938 21.09 -46.88 1.88
C ALA A 938 21.49 -46.74 0.40
N ALA A 939 22.53 -47.45 -0.03
CA ALA A 939 22.95 -47.48 -1.42
C ALA A 939 21.90 -48.08 -2.37
N ALA A 940 21.14 -49.05 -1.93
CA ALA A 940 20.03 -49.63 -2.71
C ALA A 940 18.92 -48.61 -2.94
N ARG A 941 18.55 -47.81 -1.92
CA ARG A 941 17.57 -46.72 -2.07
C ARG A 941 18.07 -45.64 -3.00
N ALA A 942 19.31 -45.17 -2.83
CA ALA A 942 19.88 -44.14 -3.71
C ALA A 942 19.84 -44.58 -5.20
N ARG A 943 20.23 -45.85 -5.48
CA ARG A 943 20.08 -46.40 -6.84
C ARG A 943 18.64 -46.47 -7.32
N GLY A 944 17.70 -46.78 -6.42
CA GLY A 944 16.26 -46.76 -6.71
C GLY A 944 15.76 -45.40 -7.13
N VAL A 945 16.17 -44.36 -6.44
CA VAL A 945 15.84 -42.94 -6.75
C VAL A 945 16.43 -42.55 -8.10
N LEU A 946 17.70 -42.84 -8.35
CA LEU A 946 18.35 -42.54 -9.66
C LEU A 946 17.61 -43.24 -10.81
N LYS A 947 17.21 -44.49 -10.60
CA LYS A 947 16.43 -45.26 -11.58
C LYS A 947 15.03 -44.67 -11.82
N ALA A 948 14.39 -44.15 -10.78
CA ALA A 948 13.05 -43.51 -10.90
C ALA A 948 13.07 -42.27 -11.81
N TYR A 949 14.20 -41.60 -11.90
CA TYR A 949 14.41 -40.44 -12.76
C TYR A 949 15.19 -40.74 -14.04
N GLU A 950 15.40 -42.00 -14.39
CA GLU A 950 16.09 -42.37 -15.64
C GLU A 950 15.30 -41.84 -16.85
N GLY A 951 15.93 -40.95 -17.63
CA GLY A 951 15.30 -40.29 -18.79
C GLY A 951 14.40 -39.09 -18.46
N ALA A 952 14.31 -38.67 -17.21
CA ALA A 952 13.59 -37.43 -16.84
C ALA A 952 14.36 -36.18 -17.28
N ASP A 953 13.62 -35.06 -17.52
CA ASP A 953 14.20 -33.80 -17.98
C ASP A 953 15.10 -33.15 -16.92
N ASP A 954 16.36 -32.90 -17.28
CA ASP A 954 17.31 -32.17 -16.41
C ASP A 954 16.98 -30.70 -16.24
N GLY A 955 16.00 -30.16 -16.98
CA GLY A 955 15.46 -28.81 -16.78
C GLY A 955 14.65 -28.70 -15.50
N ASP A 956 14.07 -29.78 -14.99
CA ASP A 956 13.31 -29.81 -13.74
C ASP A 956 14.24 -29.68 -12.52
N GLU A 957 14.07 -28.63 -11.73
CA GLU A 957 14.87 -28.36 -10.54
C GLU A 957 14.73 -29.45 -9.48
N THR A 958 13.52 -29.99 -9.29
CA THR A 958 13.24 -31.07 -8.33
C THR A 958 13.97 -32.36 -8.74
N VAL A 959 13.96 -32.69 -10.00
CA VAL A 959 14.66 -33.86 -10.55
C VAL A 959 16.17 -33.74 -10.31
N ARG A 960 16.75 -32.57 -10.63
CA ARG A 960 18.19 -32.32 -10.42
C ARG A 960 18.57 -32.41 -8.95
N ALA A 961 17.79 -31.79 -8.04
CA ALA A 961 18.05 -31.83 -6.61
C ALA A 961 18.03 -33.28 -6.08
N ARG A 962 17.03 -34.08 -6.47
CA ARG A 962 16.90 -35.47 -6.03
C ARG A 962 18.00 -36.38 -6.57
N ARG A 963 18.42 -36.17 -7.82
CA ARG A 963 19.57 -36.91 -8.39
C ARG A 963 20.86 -36.59 -7.65
N ALA A 964 21.15 -35.29 -7.44
CA ALA A 964 22.35 -34.87 -6.72
C ALA A 964 22.40 -35.44 -5.29
N GLU A 965 21.28 -35.40 -4.56
CA GLU A 965 21.18 -35.97 -3.22
C GLU A 965 21.40 -37.51 -3.22
N ALA A 966 20.80 -38.21 -4.20
CA ALA A 966 20.98 -39.65 -4.34
C ALA A 966 22.42 -40.03 -4.72
N GLU A 967 23.08 -39.28 -5.58
CA GLU A 967 24.49 -39.47 -5.96
C GLU A 967 25.40 -39.23 -4.74
N GLN A 968 25.13 -38.19 -3.96
CA GLN A 968 25.88 -37.89 -2.73
C GLN A 968 25.79 -39.06 -1.72
N LEU A 969 24.55 -39.52 -1.46
CA LEU A 969 24.31 -40.63 -0.55
C LEU A 969 25.05 -41.89 -1.03
N LEU A 970 24.97 -42.21 -2.33
CA LEU A 970 25.61 -43.38 -2.93
C LEU A 970 27.13 -43.28 -2.78
N GLN A 971 27.74 -42.15 -3.08
CA GLN A 971 29.19 -41.94 -2.96
C GLN A 971 29.67 -42.15 -1.51
N LEU A 972 28.94 -41.58 -0.53
CA LEU A 972 29.27 -41.73 0.90
C LEU A 972 29.22 -43.22 1.33
N MET A 973 28.24 -43.98 0.86
CA MET A 973 28.09 -45.40 1.18
C MET A 973 29.19 -46.26 0.52
N GLU A 974 29.65 -45.97 -0.68
CA GLU A 974 30.75 -46.63 -1.36
C GLU A 974 32.06 -46.38 -0.60
N GLU A 975 32.34 -45.14 -0.17
CA GLU A 975 33.55 -44.82 0.63
C GLU A 975 33.56 -45.50 2.00
N GLN A 976 32.39 -45.75 2.62
CA GLN A 976 32.29 -46.48 3.89
C GLN A 976 32.48 -48.00 3.72
N THR A 977 32.09 -48.54 2.55
CA THR A 977 32.22 -49.97 2.30
C THR A 977 33.64 -50.38 1.92
N ASP A 978 34.44 -49.42 1.39
CA ASP A 978 35.84 -49.63 1.03
C ASP A 978 36.83 -49.45 2.20
N LYS A 979 36.37 -48.95 3.33
CA LYS A 979 37.13 -48.82 4.61
C LYS A 979 36.87 -49.98 5.50
#